data_4075e5574ebc2c063ec7f13d551548f3
#
_entry.id   4075e5574ebc2c063ec7f13d551548f3
#
_cell.length_a   1.000
_cell.length_b   1.000
_cell.length_c   1.000
_cell.angle_alpha   90.00
_cell.angle_beta   90.00
_cell.angle_gamma   90.00
#
_symmetry.space_group_name_H-M   'P 1'
#
loop_
_entity.id
_entity.type
_entity.pdbx_description
1 polymer ?
#
loop_
_entity_poly.entity_id
_entity_poly.type
_entity_poly.pdbx_seq_one_letter_code
_entity_poly.pdbx_strand_id
1 'polypeptide(L)'
;MDFKGGATFLGCDHLPHTSAVITNLEEESTLVERMYDAISGEMNRRQELLRTAGNFANVSEYNASAAAVREHGPLPALVIVVDEFSELLGQHPDFAELFVAVGRLGRSLHVHLLLASQRLEEGRLRGLDSHLSYRIGLKTFSSAESRQVLGVTDAYHLPGQPGAGYLKSDAEALIRFQASYVSGPLPRRAIAETHGDGPAAARGRVQFFRGWAEEEESTSPVVVLDDTTTVLSEVVRAAAEEAQLRDQSAHRIWLPPLPPVIELSALPGLSSGADVGTSSSVAGNGTLLAPVGIIDRPYYQRQDELIIDFHQHGGHMALCGGPQSGKSSALRTIVSALALRHSPKAARFYVIDLGGGLLASLERLPHVAGVAGREEGEKVRRIVDEVAGLIRRPEQCATFLVIDGWHHIGTSNAEFEDIAEKVTEIVADGASAHVHVVIATSRWTTMRPAIRDLIANRLELRLGESLDSLIDRKLQQKLPSAPGRGLTLAGENMLLARTSNQDIAHICRVHAAADPVPQLKMLPAVLTPSALATQGDIPDGEIAWGIGGRDLDPLTWNPSREPHLVAIGAQGCGKSTFLAQIMRGICAFAREDARLVVIDQRRAHLGTLNQDMVAAYAATQTSAQETILDTVRTLESRLPGPDITPAQLAARDWWEGPDIYLVIDDADLLSDIALSPLLELLPHARDIGLHLIVARKSGGIGRALFGQFFSAVRDLQPALLLFDADRDEGTIFGLKPSQQPPGRGQWSIRGENLGVAQVVYPEGEK
;
A
#
# COMPACT_ATOMS: atom_id res chain seq x y z
N MET A 1 -28.14 -2.34 -26.19
CA MET A 1 -26.86 -3.04 -26.28
C MET A 1 -26.58 -3.34 -27.73
N ASP A 2 -25.44 -2.84 -28.22
CA ASP A 2 -25.01 -3.02 -29.59
C ASP A 2 -23.66 -3.73 -29.59
N PHE A 3 -23.62 -4.94 -30.19
CA PHE A 3 -22.42 -5.77 -30.14
C PHE A 3 -21.33 -5.30 -31.13
N LYS A 4 -21.76 -4.79 -32.30
CA LYS A 4 -20.83 -4.37 -33.37
C LYS A 4 -20.47 -2.87 -33.40
N GLY A 5 -20.89 -2.09 -32.41
CA GLY A 5 -20.47 -0.69 -32.28
C GLY A 5 -21.19 0.26 -33.23
N GLY A 6 -22.48 0.08 -33.42
CA GLY A 6 -23.30 0.94 -34.26
C GLY A 6 -23.80 2.21 -33.59
N ALA A 7 -24.00 3.25 -34.36
CA ALA A 7 -24.68 4.47 -33.94
C ALA A 7 -26.21 4.28 -33.76
N THR A 8 -26.71 3.05 -33.86
CA THR A 8 -28.15 2.72 -33.95
C THR A 8 -28.95 3.21 -32.75
N PHE A 9 -28.38 3.13 -31.54
CA PHE A 9 -29.08 3.49 -30.29
C PHE A 9 -28.57 4.78 -29.64
N LEU A 10 -27.57 5.45 -30.22
CA LEU A 10 -27.00 6.68 -29.60
C LEU A 10 -28.05 7.77 -29.40
N GLY A 11 -29.04 7.90 -30.31
CA GLY A 11 -30.14 8.86 -30.15
C GLY A 11 -31.06 8.57 -28.95
N CYS A 12 -31.04 7.35 -28.42
CA CYS A 12 -31.87 6.95 -27.28
C CYS A 12 -31.18 7.17 -25.91
N ASP A 13 -29.92 7.54 -25.89
CA ASP A 13 -29.15 7.70 -24.64
C ASP A 13 -29.74 8.80 -23.74
N HIS A 14 -30.32 9.84 -24.33
CA HIS A 14 -30.94 10.96 -23.61
C HIS A 14 -32.41 10.70 -23.21
N LEU A 15 -32.98 9.55 -23.55
CA LEU A 15 -34.31 9.20 -23.08
C LEU A 15 -34.31 9.01 -21.56
N PRO A 16 -35.23 9.62 -20.80
CA PRO A 16 -35.30 9.45 -19.35
C PRO A 16 -35.59 8.01 -18.92
N HIS A 17 -36.09 7.18 -19.83
CA HIS A 17 -36.35 5.75 -19.67
C HIS A 17 -35.11 4.87 -19.86
N THR A 18 -34.02 5.42 -20.46
CA THR A 18 -32.82 4.65 -20.79
C THR A 18 -31.90 4.59 -19.58
N SER A 19 -31.68 3.39 -19.06
CA SER A 19 -30.73 3.15 -17.99
C SER A 19 -29.27 3.17 -18.49
N ALA A 20 -29.03 2.62 -19.68
CA ALA A 20 -27.73 2.64 -20.36
C ALA A 20 -27.84 2.30 -21.83
N VAL A 21 -26.96 2.88 -22.64
CA VAL A 21 -26.61 2.43 -23.98
C VAL A 21 -25.19 1.88 -23.94
N ILE A 22 -25.01 0.60 -24.27
CA ILE A 22 -23.71 -0.07 -24.23
C ILE A 22 -23.37 -0.45 -25.67
N THR A 23 -22.24 0.07 -26.17
CA THR A 23 -21.73 -0.14 -27.51
C THR A 23 -20.34 -0.74 -27.47
N ASN A 24 -19.81 -1.21 -28.59
CA ASN A 24 -18.45 -1.76 -28.74
C ASN A 24 -18.17 -3.00 -27.87
N LEU A 25 -19.17 -3.82 -27.64
CA LEU A 25 -19.04 -5.04 -26.82
C LEU A 25 -18.06 -6.07 -27.43
N GLU A 26 -17.85 -6.03 -28.76
CA GLU A 26 -16.91 -6.92 -29.45
C GLU A 26 -15.45 -6.64 -29.04
N GLU A 27 -15.09 -5.39 -28.77
CA GLU A 27 -13.72 -4.98 -28.44
C GLU A 27 -13.42 -5.08 -26.93
N GLU A 28 -14.44 -5.05 -26.08
CA GLU A 28 -14.27 -4.94 -24.63
C GLU A 28 -14.97 -6.08 -23.85
N SER A 29 -14.31 -7.23 -23.76
CA SER A 29 -14.83 -8.42 -23.03
C SER A 29 -15.18 -8.12 -21.57
N THR A 30 -14.51 -7.17 -20.93
CA THR A 30 -14.79 -6.74 -19.55
C THR A 30 -16.16 -6.05 -19.41
N LEU A 31 -16.61 -5.32 -20.42
CA LEU A 31 -17.95 -4.71 -20.43
C LEU A 31 -19.04 -5.80 -20.55
N VAL A 32 -18.77 -6.85 -21.30
CA VAL A 32 -19.71 -7.98 -21.49
C VAL A 32 -19.93 -8.71 -20.16
N GLU A 33 -18.87 -9.04 -19.43
CA GLU A 33 -18.97 -9.68 -18.11
C GLU A 33 -19.69 -8.79 -17.10
N ARG A 34 -19.35 -7.51 -17.09
CA ARG A 34 -20.01 -6.52 -16.26
C ARG A 34 -21.53 -6.41 -16.56
N MET A 35 -21.91 -6.52 -17.83
CA MET A 35 -23.30 -6.54 -18.25
C MET A 35 -24.02 -7.79 -17.74
N TYR A 36 -23.39 -8.96 -17.85
CA TYR A 36 -23.90 -10.20 -17.28
C TYR A 36 -24.21 -10.06 -15.78
N ASP A 37 -23.24 -9.54 -15.03
CA ASP A 37 -23.39 -9.32 -13.59
C ASP A 37 -24.50 -8.31 -13.26
N ALA A 38 -24.60 -7.21 -14.00
CA ALA A 38 -25.63 -6.18 -13.77
C ALA A 38 -27.05 -6.73 -14.00
N ILE A 39 -27.26 -7.49 -15.07
CA ILE A 39 -28.58 -8.11 -15.38
C ILE A 39 -28.90 -9.18 -14.33
N SER A 40 -27.96 -10.07 -14.02
CA SER A 40 -28.14 -11.12 -13.02
C SER A 40 -28.45 -10.52 -11.64
N GLY A 41 -27.71 -9.46 -11.27
CA GLY A 41 -27.93 -8.73 -10.03
C GLY A 41 -29.29 -8.06 -9.95
N GLU A 42 -29.79 -7.46 -11.05
CA GLU A 42 -31.11 -6.85 -11.10
C GLU A 42 -32.22 -7.89 -10.94
N MET A 43 -32.08 -9.04 -11.58
CA MET A 43 -33.04 -10.13 -11.39
C MET A 43 -33.08 -10.58 -9.92
N ASN A 44 -31.94 -10.77 -9.31
CA ASN A 44 -31.86 -11.15 -7.91
C ASN A 44 -32.44 -10.06 -6.99
N ARG A 45 -32.10 -8.78 -7.20
CA ARG A 45 -32.62 -7.64 -6.44
C ARG A 45 -34.16 -7.60 -6.48
N ARG A 46 -34.76 -7.81 -7.67
CA ARG A 46 -36.23 -7.85 -7.82
C ARG A 46 -36.86 -9.03 -7.07
N GLN A 47 -36.28 -10.23 -7.17
CA GLN A 47 -36.75 -11.41 -6.42
C GLN A 47 -36.67 -11.15 -4.89
N GLU A 48 -35.56 -10.59 -4.42
CA GLU A 48 -35.37 -10.32 -3.01
C GLU A 48 -36.35 -9.25 -2.49
N LEU A 49 -36.57 -8.19 -3.27
CA LEU A 49 -37.56 -7.16 -2.94
C LEU A 49 -39.00 -7.74 -2.90
N LEU A 50 -39.40 -8.54 -3.86
CA LEU A 50 -40.73 -9.18 -3.84
C LEU A 50 -40.92 -10.06 -2.59
N ARG A 51 -39.85 -10.77 -2.18
CA ARG A 51 -39.87 -11.62 -0.97
C ARG A 51 -39.96 -10.81 0.32
N THR A 52 -39.13 -9.80 0.44
CA THR A 52 -38.98 -9.01 1.69
C THR A 52 -40.17 -8.04 1.89
N ALA A 53 -40.69 -7.46 0.83
CA ALA A 53 -41.79 -6.49 0.89
C ALA A 53 -43.19 -7.11 1.17
N GLY A 54 -43.30 -8.43 1.25
CA GLY A 54 -44.58 -9.07 1.55
C GLY A 54 -44.79 -10.41 0.82
N ASN A 55 -43.73 -11.03 0.31
CA ASN A 55 -43.75 -12.31 -0.42
C ASN A 55 -44.68 -12.31 -1.64
N PHE A 56 -44.61 -11.23 -2.42
CA PHE A 56 -45.41 -11.09 -3.64
C PHE A 56 -45.02 -12.12 -4.73
N ALA A 57 -45.98 -12.68 -5.45
CA ALA A 57 -45.69 -13.64 -6.49
C ALA A 57 -45.09 -13.01 -7.76
N ASN A 58 -45.39 -11.73 -8.01
CA ASN A 58 -44.90 -11.01 -9.19
C ASN A 58 -44.94 -9.49 -8.97
N VAL A 59 -44.27 -8.77 -9.87
CA VAL A 59 -44.15 -7.30 -9.84
C VAL A 59 -45.55 -6.62 -10.02
N SER A 60 -46.50 -7.21 -10.74
CA SER A 60 -47.81 -6.63 -10.89
C SER A 60 -48.57 -6.57 -9.55
N GLU A 61 -48.54 -7.65 -8.77
CA GLU A 61 -49.11 -7.70 -7.43
C GLU A 61 -48.39 -6.73 -6.47
N TYR A 62 -47.08 -6.66 -6.52
CA TYR A 62 -46.29 -5.73 -5.76
C TYR A 62 -46.68 -4.27 -6.06
N ASN A 63 -46.73 -3.90 -7.34
CA ASN A 63 -47.08 -2.54 -7.75
C ASN A 63 -48.55 -2.18 -7.44
N ALA A 64 -49.44 -3.16 -7.31
CA ALA A 64 -50.81 -2.96 -6.86
C ALA A 64 -50.92 -2.71 -5.35
N SER A 65 -49.90 -3.05 -4.56
CA SER A 65 -49.87 -2.83 -3.13
C SER A 65 -49.37 -1.40 -2.81
N ALA A 66 -50.32 -0.51 -2.49
CA ALA A 66 -50.00 0.87 -2.15
C ALA A 66 -49.07 1.02 -0.90
N ALA A 67 -49.04 0.01 -0.01
CA ALA A 67 -48.14 -0.02 1.15
C ALA A 67 -46.71 -0.32 0.72
N ALA A 68 -46.49 -1.38 -0.06
CA ALA A 68 -45.18 -1.77 -0.54
C ALA A 68 -44.54 -0.70 -1.45
N VAL A 69 -45.35 -0.11 -2.34
CA VAL A 69 -44.87 0.96 -3.24
C VAL A 69 -44.51 2.25 -2.47
N ARG A 70 -45.23 2.57 -1.38
CA ARG A 70 -44.86 3.72 -0.53
C ARG A 70 -43.54 3.53 0.22
N GLU A 71 -43.27 2.30 0.63
CA GLU A 71 -42.04 1.97 1.41
C GLU A 71 -40.80 1.81 0.52
N HIS A 72 -40.95 1.16 -0.63
CA HIS A 72 -39.82 0.75 -1.47
C HIS A 72 -39.83 1.35 -2.88
N GLY A 73 -40.84 2.11 -3.23
CA GLY A 73 -41.05 2.62 -4.60
C GLY A 73 -41.60 1.61 -5.58
N PRO A 74 -42.10 2.04 -6.75
CA PRO A 74 -42.62 1.16 -7.80
C PRO A 74 -41.48 0.46 -8.52
N LEU A 75 -41.73 -0.79 -8.98
CA LEU A 75 -40.82 -1.52 -9.85
C LEU A 75 -41.25 -1.33 -11.32
N PRO A 76 -40.50 -0.54 -12.12
CA PRO A 76 -40.81 -0.40 -13.55
C PRO A 76 -40.44 -1.67 -14.35
N ALA A 77 -41.05 -1.82 -15.50
CA ALA A 77 -40.63 -2.84 -16.46
C ALA A 77 -39.23 -2.53 -17.00
N LEU A 78 -38.37 -3.53 -17.07
CA LEU A 78 -37.06 -3.47 -17.68
C LEU A 78 -37.11 -4.15 -19.04
N VAL A 79 -36.80 -3.42 -20.11
CA VAL A 79 -36.66 -3.97 -21.45
C VAL A 79 -35.18 -3.97 -21.83
N ILE A 80 -34.64 -5.15 -22.09
CA ILE A 80 -33.25 -5.36 -22.50
C ILE A 80 -33.25 -5.57 -24.01
N VAL A 81 -32.71 -4.61 -24.76
CA VAL A 81 -32.58 -4.69 -26.21
C VAL A 81 -31.14 -5.10 -26.55
N VAL A 82 -30.98 -6.20 -27.28
CA VAL A 82 -29.66 -6.71 -27.71
C VAL A 82 -29.65 -6.79 -29.24
N ASP A 83 -28.83 -5.97 -29.86
CA ASP A 83 -28.60 -6.07 -31.31
C ASP A 83 -27.41 -7.00 -31.57
N GLU A 84 -27.50 -7.79 -32.63
CA GLU A 84 -26.58 -8.83 -33.05
C GLU A 84 -26.31 -9.89 -31.96
N PHE A 85 -27.39 -10.32 -31.26
CA PHE A 85 -27.28 -11.28 -30.17
C PHE A 85 -26.66 -12.62 -30.58
N SER A 86 -26.76 -13.02 -31.87
CA SER A 86 -26.12 -14.24 -32.37
C SER A 86 -24.61 -14.19 -32.30
N GLU A 87 -23.99 -13.03 -32.52
CA GLU A 87 -22.56 -12.79 -32.38
C GLU A 87 -22.16 -12.81 -30.89
N LEU A 88 -22.95 -12.14 -30.02
CA LEU A 88 -22.74 -12.16 -28.58
C LEU A 88 -22.71 -13.60 -28.05
N LEU A 89 -23.69 -14.45 -28.41
CA LEU A 89 -23.72 -15.85 -27.99
C LEU A 89 -22.57 -16.67 -28.58
N GLY A 90 -22.02 -16.26 -29.72
CA GLY A 90 -20.88 -16.91 -30.34
C GLY A 90 -19.58 -16.72 -29.55
N GLN A 91 -19.38 -15.56 -29.03
CA GLN A 91 -18.17 -15.20 -28.29
C GLN A 91 -18.33 -15.44 -26.79
N HIS A 92 -19.55 -15.28 -26.25
CA HIS A 92 -19.89 -15.41 -24.84
C HIS A 92 -21.05 -16.36 -24.60
N PRO A 93 -20.82 -17.68 -24.64
CA PRO A 93 -21.88 -18.71 -24.52
C PRO A 93 -22.67 -18.63 -23.20
N ASP A 94 -22.05 -18.12 -22.12
CA ASP A 94 -22.65 -17.99 -20.79
C ASP A 94 -23.93 -17.11 -20.82
N PHE A 95 -24.05 -16.17 -21.78
CA PHE A 95 -25.22 -15.34 -21.96
C PHE A 95 -26.47 -16.16 -22.36
N ALA A 96 -26.30 -17.33 -22.96
CA ALA A 96 -27.44 -18.20 -23.27
C ALA A 96 -28.18 -18.63 -21.99
N GLU A 97 -27.45 -18.97 -20.93
CA GLU A 97 -28.02 -19.33 -19.63
C GLU A 97 -28.73 -18.13 -18.97
N LEU A 98 -28.16 -16.95 -19.05
CA LEU A 98 -28.77 -15.71 -18.56
C LEU A 98 -30.08 -15.41 -19.30
N PHE A 99 -30.06 -15.47 -20.61
CA PHE A 99 -31.27 -15.23 -21.43
C PHE A 99 -32.38 -16.27 -21.18
N VAL A 100 -32.02 -17.54 -20.98
CA VAL A 100 -32.96 -18.59 -20.55
C VAL A 100 -33.54 -18.28 -19.16
N ALA A 101 -32.71 -17.80 -18.22
CA ALA A 101 -33.16 -17.40 -16.89
C ALA A 101 -34.14 -16.22 -16.96
N VAL A 102 -33.84 -15.21 -17.79
CA VAL A 102 -34.75 -14.09 -18.06
C VAL A 102 -36.03 -14.60 -18.74
N GLY A 103 -35.96 -15.50 -19.72
CA GLY A 103 -37.10 -16.10 -20.37
C GLY A 103 -38.06 -16.81 -19.40
N ARG A 104 -37.48 -17.52 -18.42
CA ARG A 104 -38.23 -18.27 -17.41
C ARG A 104 -38.87 -17.40 -16.32
N LEU A 105 -38.11 -16.42 -15.81
CA LEU A 105 -38.48 -15.62 -14.63
C LEU A 105 -38.91 -14.19 -14.98
N GLY A 106 -38.53 -13.69 -16.15
CA GLY A 106 -38.68 -12.29 -16.52
C GLY A 106 -40.14 -11.81 -16.49
N ARG A 107 -41.10 -12.67 -16.85
CA ARG A 107 -42.53 -12.30 -16.80
C ARG A 107 -42.98 -11.91 -15.38
N SER A 108 -42.61 -12.70 -14.39
CA SER A 108 -42.94 -12.40 -12.98
C SER A 108 -42.14 -11.20 -12.42
N LEU A 109 -40.94 -10.95 -12.95
CA LEU A 109 -40.03 -9.87 -12.53
C LEU A 109 -40.18 -8.60 -13.37
N HIS A 110 -41.07 -8.58 -14.39
CA HIS A 110 -41.18 -7.50 -15.39
C HIS A 110 -39.83 -7.19 -16.07
N VAL A 111 -39.07 -8.22 -16.41
CA VAL A 111 -37.83 -8.13 -17.22
C VAL A 111 -38.09 -8.79 -18.57
N HIS A 112 -37.91 -8.05 -19.65
CA HIS A 112 -38.25 -8.47 -21.01
C HIS A 112 -36.98 -8.36 -21.89
N LEU A 113 -36.84 -9.37 -22.81
CA LEU A 113 -35.79 -9.39 -23.82
C LEU A 113 -36.34 -9.04 -25.19
N LEU A 114 -35.65 -8.18 -25.91
CA LEU A 114 -35.80 -7.95 -27.33
C LEU A 114 -34.46 -8.26 -28.00
N LEU A 115 -34.41 -9.39 -28.72
CA LEU A 115 -33.20 -9.90 -29.34
C LEU A 115 -33.28 -9.67 -30.85
N ALA A 116 -32.35 -8.93 -31.40
CA ALA A 116 -32.24 -8.66 -32.84
C ALA A 116 -30.98 -9.30 -33.41
N SER A 117 -31.05 -9.80 -34.63
CA SER A 117 -29.90 -10.31 -35.36
C SER A 117 -30.19 -10.33 -36.87
N GLN A 118 -29.18 -10.13 -37.66
CA GLN A 118 -29.29 -10.21 -39.13
C GLN A 118 -29.37 -11.65 -39.61
N ARG A 119 -28.75 -12.60 -38.90
CA ARG A 119 -28.75 -14.02 -39.21
C ARG A 119 -28.94 -14.84 -37.95
N LEU A 120 -29.75 -15.88 -38.05
CA LEU A 120 -29.94 -16.89 -37.02
C LEU A 120 -29.11 -18.14 -37.38
N GLU A 121 -28.05 -18.43 -36.62
CA GLU A 121 -27.31 -19.68 -36.79
C GLU A 121 -28.07 -20.85 -36.12
N GLU A 122 -28.15 -21.99 -36.84
CA GLU A 122 -28.82 -23.17 -36.30
C GLU A 122 -28.17 -23.63 -34.98
N GLY A 123 -29.02 -23.91 -33.99
CA GLY A 123 -28.62 -24.47 -32.70
C GLY A 123 -28.24 -23.45 -31.63
N ARG A 124 -28.04 -22.16 -31.92
CA ARG A 124 -27.71 -21.13 -30.92
C ARG A 124 -28.88 -20.73 -30.03
N LEU A 125 -30.12 -20.94 -30.50
CA LEU A 125 -31.35 -20.70 -29.73
C LEU A 125 -31.78 -21.88 -28.86
N ARG A 126 -31.01 -22.98 -28.76
CA ARG A 126 -31.39 -24.16 -27.98
C ARG A 126 -31.68 -23.79 -26.52
N GLY A 127 -32.90 -24.08 -26.07
CA GLY A 127 -33.42 -23.75 -24.74
C GLY A 127 -34.07 -22.38 -24.64
N LEU A 128 -33.74 -21.40 -25.52
CA LEU A 128 -34.32 -20.06 -25.52
C LEU A 128 -35.63 -20.02 -26.35
N ASP A 129 -35.75 -20.82 -27.42
CA ASP A 129 -36.88 -20.84 -28.34
C ASP A 129 -38.25 -20.98 -27.64
N SER A 130 -38.34 -21.81 -26.61
CA SER A 130 -39.56 -22.03 -25.84
C SER A 130 -39.99 -20.83 -24.98
N HIS A 131 -39.11 -19.86 -24.80
CA HIS A 131 -39.36 -18.67 -23.99
C HIS A 131 -39.59 -17.40 -24.82
N LEU A 132 -39.44 -17.48 -26.16
CA LEU A 132 -39.66 -16.36 -27.08
C LEU A 132 -41.10 -16.41 -27.60
N SER A 133 -42.02 -15.70 -26.94
CA SER A 133 -43.44 -15.67 -27.26
C SER A 133 -43.79 -14.90 -28.54
N TYR A 134 -42.94 -13.92 -28.92
CA TYR A 134 -43.17 -13.09 -30.11
C TYR A 134 -41.98 -13.21 -31.04
N ARG A 135 -42.27 -13.35 -32.35
CA ARG A 135 -41.24 -13.38 -33.39
C ARG A 135 -41.55 -12.38 -34.46
N ILE A 136 -40.58 -11.55 -34.81
CA ILE A 136 -40.69 -10.52 -35.83
C ILE A 136 -39.75 -10.90 -36.97
N GLY A 137 -40.30 -11.12 -38.16
CA GLY A 137 -39.54 -11.35 -39.37
C GLY A 137 -39.65 -10.16 -40.30
N LEU A 138 -38.58 -9.41 -40.48
CA LEU A 138 -38.42 -8.45 -41.56
C LEU A 138 -38.08 -9.22 -42.85
N LYS A 139 -37.87 -8.54 -43.99
CA LYS A 139 -37.50 -9.19 -45.23
C LYS A 139 -36.21 -10.01 -45.06
N THR A 140 -36.27 -11.32 -45.28
CA THR A 140 -35.14 -12.24 -45.20
C THR A 140 -34.51 -12.45 -46.58
N PHE A 141 -33.23 -12.86 -46.59
CA PHE A 141 -32.50 -13.16 -47.83
C PHE A 141 -32.89 -14.49 -48.44
N SER A 142 -33.43 -15.41 -47.66
CA SER A 142 -33.84 -16.72 -48.12
C SER A 142 -35.15 -17.19 -47.48
N SER A 143 -35.86 -18.12 -48.15
CA SER A 143 -37.03 -18.79 -47.62
C SER A 143 -36.71 -19.67 -46.42
N ALA A 144 -35.47 -20.17 -46.30
CA ALA A 144 -35.01 -20.95 -45.16
C ALA A 144 -34.92 -20.09 -43.89
N GLU A 145 -34.36 -18.89 -43.99
CA GLU A 145 -34.29 -17.92 -42.88
C GLU A 145 -35.71 -17.51 -42.43
N SER A 146 -36.62 -17.24 -43.38
CA SER A 146 -38.01 -16.94 -43.03
C SER A 146 -38.68 -18.08 -42.23
N ARG A 147 -38.46 -19.34 -42.64
CA ARG A 147 -38.97 -20.50 -41.90
C ARG A 147 -38.33 -20.62 -40.51
N GLN A 148 -37.06 -20.33 -40.37
CA GLN A 148 -36.36 -20.39 -39.10
C GLN A 148 -36.92 -19.38 -38.10
N VAL A 149 -37.26 -18.16 -38.53
CA VAL A 149 -37.83 -17.12 -37.67
C VAL A 149 -39.31 -17.33 -37.44
N LEU A 150 -40.11 -17.43 -38.52
CA LEU A 150 -41.58 -17.41 -38.47
C LEU A 150 -42.21 -18.78 -38.56
N GLY A 151 -41.48 -19.81 -39.02
CA GLY A 151 -42.02 -21.13 -39.37
C GLY A 151 -42.67 -21.17 -40.75
N VAL A 152 -42.75 -20.06 -41.47
CA VAL A 152 -43.35 -19.89 -42.82
C VAL A 152 -42.44 -19.10 -43.73
N THR A 153 -42.67 -19.07 -45.04
CA THR A 153 -41.82 -18.43 -46.05
C THR A 153 -42.16 -16.95 -46.33
N ASP A 154 -43.16 -16.42 -45.66
CA ASP A 154 -43.82 -15.15 -45.99
C ASP A 154 -42.89 -13.93 -45.86
N ALA A 155 -41.96 -13.92 -44.92
CA ALA A 155 -40.99 -12.83 -44.78
C ALA A 155 -40.03 -12.70 -45.98
N TYR A 156 -39.74 -13.80 -46.67
CA TYR A 156 -38.95 -13.76 -47.90
C TYR A 156 -39.66 -13.02 -49.04
N HIS A 157 -40.99 -13.09 -49.06
CA HIS A 157 -41.81 -12.43 -50.09
C HIS A 157 -42.21 -10.99 -49.79
N LEU A 158 -41.73 -10.43 -48.65
CA LEU A 158 -41.96 -9.02 -48.33
C LEU A 158 -41.37 -8.10 -49.40
N PRO A 159 -42.02 -6.94 -49.68
CA PRO A 159 -41.47 -5.93 -50.56
C PRO A 159 -40.11 -5.41 -50.06
N GLY A 160 -39.29 -4.85 -50.98
CA GLY A 160 -38.01 -4.24 -50.61
C GLY A 160 -38.12 -2.96 -49.79
N GLN A 161 -39.28 -2.65 -49.27
CA GLN A 161 -39.56 -1.45 -48.47
C GLN A 161 -39.09 -1.63 -47.03
N PRO A 162 -38.21 -0.73 -46.52
CA PRO A 162 -37.73 -0.80 -45.16
C PRO A 162 -38.88 -0.76 -44.14
N GLY A 163 -38.77 -1.57 -43.06
CA GLY A 163 -39.75 -1.60 -41.98
C GLY A 163 -40.99 -2.47 -42.25
N ALA A 164 -41.13 -3.06 -43.45
CA ALA A 164 -42.19 -4.05 -43.70
C ALA A 164 -41.84 -5.37 -42.98
N GLY A 165 -42.76 -5.93 -42.22
CA GLY A 165 -42.53 -7.14 -41.42
C GLY A 165 -43.78 -7.95 -41.12
N TYR A 166 -43.54 -9.14 -40.55
CA TYR A 166 -44.54 -9.98 -39.97
C TYR A 166 -44.29 -10.21 -38.50
N LEU A 167 -45.32 -10.06 -37.68
CA LEU A 167 -45.34 -10.44 -36.27
C LEU A 167 -46.08 -11.78 -36.12
N LYS A 168 -45.42 -12.77 -35.54
CA LYS A 168 -46.01 -14.03 -35.12
C LYS A 168 -46.09 -14.04 -33.59
N SER A 169 -47.28 -14.23 -33.06
CA SER A 169 -47.54 -14.55 -31.67
C SER A 169 -47.81 -16.05 -31.52
N ASP A 170 -47.94 -16.57 -30.29
CA ASP A 170 -48.20 -18.00 -30.00
C ASP A 170 -49.46 -18.54 -30.66
N ALA A 171 -50.43 -17.70 -31.03
CA ALA A 171 -51.54 -18.06 -31.88
C ALA A 171 -51.10 -18.12 -33.32
N GLU A 172 -51.65 -19.01 -34.12
CA GLU A 172 -51.35 -19.27 -35.53
C GLU A 172 -51.42 -18.05 -36.47
N ALA A 173 -51.82 -16.89 -35.96
CA ALA A 173 -52.03 -15.69 -36.77
C ALA A 173 -50.73 -14.94 -37.03
N LEU A 174 -50.36 -14.81 -38.32
CA LEU A 174 -49.28 -13.99 -38.81
C LEU A 174 -49.83 -12.58 -39.11
N ILE A 175 -49.36 -11.56 -38.40
CA ILE A 175 -49.82 -10.18 -38.55
C ILE A 175 -48.78 -9.39 -39.38
N ARG A 176 -49.19 -8.90 -40.55
CA ARG A 176 -48.34 -8.03 -41.35
C ARG A 176 -48.38 -6.59 -40.78
N PHE A 177 -47.23 -5.95 -40.71
CA PHE A 177 -47.12 -4.57 -40.22
C PHE A 177 -46.11 -3.75 -41.02
N GLN A 178 -46.15 -2.44 -40.85
CA GLN A 178 -45.16 -1.49 -41.32
C GLN A 178 -44.62 -0.71 -40.10
N ALA A 179 -43.32 -0.77 -39.88
CA ALA A 179 -42.70 -0.01 -38.82
C ALA A 179 -42.61 1.50 -39.15
N SER A 180 -42.73 2.34 -38.15
CA SER A 180 -42.56 3.79 -38.28
C SER A 180 -41.10 4.13 -38.48
N TYR A 181 -40.82 5.17 -39.31
CA TYR A 181 -39.48 5.67 -39.56
C TYR A 181 -39.22 6.88 -38.68
N VAL A 182 -38.52 6.68 -37.55
CA VAL A 182 -38.30 7.72 -36.52
C VAL A 182 -37.00 8.49 -36.73
N SER A 183 -36.05 7.95 -37.52
CA SER A 183 -34.79 8.63 -37.85
C SER A 183 -34.91 9.65 -39.00
N GLY A 184 -36.09 9.78 -39.57
CA GLY A 184 -36.36 10.75 -40.66
C GLY A 184 -36.58 12.14 -40.10
N PRO A 185 -36.49 13.16 -41.02
CA PRO A 185 -36.71 14.55 -40.69
C PRO A 185 -38.13 14.77 -40.16
N LEU A 186 -38.28 15.67 -39.17
CA LEU A 186 -39.57 16.03 -38.59
C LEU A 186 -40.43 16.81 -39.59
N PRO A 187 -41.62 16.32 -40.04
CA PRO A 187 -42.48 17.07 -40.92
C PRO A 187 -43.14 18.24 -40.17
N ARG A 188 -42.67 19.46 -40.39
CA ARG A 188 -43.35 20.66 -39.88
C ARG A 188 -44.42 21.10 -40.88
N ARG A 189 -45.65 21.22 -40.44
CA ARG A 189 -46.72 21.95 -41.18
C ARG A 189 -46.37 23.40 -41.18
N ALA A 190 -46.01 23.98 -42.31
CA ALA A 190 -46.02 25.41 -42.47
C ALA A 190 -47.44 25.91 -42.22
N ILE A 191 -47.64 26.61 -41.10
CA ILE A 191 -48.85 27.39 -40.92
C ILE A 191 -48.69 28.55 -41.91
N ALA A 192 -49.45 28.52 -43.01
CA ALA A 192 -49.55 29.72 -43.88
C ALA A 192 -50.01 30.89 -43.03
N GLU A 193 -49.15 31.86 -42.85
CA GLU A 193 -49.53 33.14 -42.24
C GLU A 193 -50.54 33.81 -43.18
N THR A 194 -51.82 33.55 -42.93
CA THR A 194 -52.88 34.39 -43.52
C THR A 194 -52.90 35.64 -42.69
N HIS A 195 -52.32 36.73 -43.24
CA HIS A 195 -52.60 38.07 -42.79
C HIS A 195 -54.12 38.35 -42.96
N GLY A 196 -54.83 38.30 -41.87
CA GLY A 196 -56.26 38.61 -41.84
C GLY A 196 -56.82 38.50 -40.43
N ASP A 197 -57.17 39.64 -39.86
CA ASP A 197 -57.77 39.82 -38.56
C ASP A 197 -59.00 38.93 -38.34
N GLY A 198 -58.97 38.09 -37.31
CA GLY A 198 -60.18 37.48 -36.70
C GLY A 198 -60.00 36.02 -36.23
N PRO A 199 -60.51 35.65 -35.05
CA PRO A 199 -60.39 34.29 -34.51
C PRO A 199 -61.34 33.36 -35.28
N ALA A 200 -60.80 32.70 -36.30
CA ALA A 200 -61.56 31.66 -37.06
C ALA A 200 -61.39 30.31 -36.39
N ALA A 201 -62.34 29.92 -35.59
CA ALA A 201 -62.51 28.54 -35.18
C ALA A 201 -62.49 27.59 -36.40
N ALA A 202 -61.64 26.57 -36.37
CA ALA A 202 -61.63 25.50 -37.36
C ALA A 202 -62.94 24.73 -37.28
N ARG A 203 -63.96 25.20 -37.93
CA ARG A 203 -65.20 24.45 -38.21
C ARG A 203 -65.02 23.77 -39.55
N GLY A 204 -65.04 22.45 -39.58
CA GLY A 204 -65.11 21.70 -40.81
C GLY A 204 -66.20 22.26 -41.75
N ARG A 205 -65.79 22.87 -42.86
CA ARG A 205 -66.72 23.30 -43.90
C ARG A 205 -67.24 22.07 -44.58
N VAL A 206 -68.56 21.78 -44.51
CA VAL A 206 -69.28 20.92 -45.39
C VAL A 206 -69.35 21.63 -46.74
N GLN A 207 -68.59 21.17 -47.72
CA GLN A 207 -68.75 21.66 -49.09
C GLN A 207 -69.86 20.90 -49.78
N PHE A 208 -70.89 21.66 -50.29
CA PHE A 208 -71.88 21.11 -51.17
C PHE A 208 -71.26 20.90 -52.58
N PHE A 209 -71.42 19.69 -53.13
CA PHE A 209 -71.04 19.40 -54.49
C PHE A 209 -71.80 20.34 -55.47
N ARG A 210 -71.09 21.24 -56.13
CA ARG A 210 -71.56 22.01 -57.28
C ARG A 210 -70.83 21.45 -58.49
N GLY A 211 -71.53 20.70 -59.34
CA GLY A 211 -71.04 20.30 -60.62
C GLY A 211 -70.54 21.49 -61.38
N TRP A 212 -69.31 21.41 -61.95
CA TRP A 212 -68.59 22.47 -62.67
C TRP A 212 -68.07 23.57 -61.75
N ALA A 213 -67.02 23.26 -61.00
CA ALA A 213 -66.10 24.25 -60.49
C ALA A 213 -64.74 24.07 -61.19
N GLU A 214 -64.21 25.16 -61.71
CA GLU A 214 -62.78 25.22 -62.14
C GLU A 214 -61.92 24.73 -60.98
N GLU A 215 -60.87 23.95 -61.34
CA GLU A 215 -59.87 23.49 -60.39
C GLU A 215 -59.18 24.71 -59.75
N GLU A 216 -59.65 25.17 -58.59
CA GLU A 216 -58.78 25.96 -57.72
C GLU A 216 -57.66 25.02 -57.31
N GLU A 217 -56.48 25.36 -57.75
CA GLU A 217 -55.23 24.75 -57.26
C GLU A 217 -55.30 24.73 -55.73
N SER A 218 -55.63 23.59 -55.15
CA SER A 218 -55.53 23.38 -53.72
C SER A 218 -53.98 23.42 -53.46
N THR A 219 -53.54 24.54 -52.97
CA THR A 219 -52.20 24.64 -52.39
C THR A 219 -52.17 23.67 -51.21
N SER A 220 -51.72 22.46 -51.49
CA SER A 220 -51.35 21.51 -50.44
C SER A 220 -50.31 22.23 -49.58
N PRO A 221 -50.48 22.20 -48.24
CA PRO A 221 -49.52 22.87 -47.39
C PRO A 221 -48.12 22.33 -47.72
N VAL A 222 -47.25 23.27 -48.08
CA VAL A 222 -45.85 22.91 -48.32
C VAL A 222 -45.28 22.39 -47.00
N VAL A 223 -45.03 21.10 -46.97
CA VAL A 223 -44.33 20.49 -45.83
C VAL A 223 -42.88 20.86 -45.96
N VAL A 224 -42.42 21.82 -45.14
CA VAL A 224 -41.03 22.14 -45.02
C VAL A 224 -40.40 21.07 -44.10
N LEU A 225 -39.49 20.29 -44.65
CA LEU A 225 -38.70 19.34 -43.85
C LEU A 225 -37.56 20.11 -43.19
N ASP A 226 -37.45 20.01 -41.91
CA ASP A 226 -36.27 20.49 -41.18
C ASP A 226 -35.22 19.35 -41.16
N ASP A 227 -34.22 19.48 -42.02
CA ASP A 227 -33.19 18.46 -42.21
C ASP A 227 -32.31 18.26 -40.95
N THR A 228 -32.42 19.13 -39.93
CA THR A 228 -31.60 19.08 -38.71
C THR A 228 -32.29 18.37 -37.56
N THR A 229 -33.64 18.29 -37.56
CA THR A 229 -34.43 17.72 -36.47
C THR A 229 -35.14 16.43 -36.91
N THR A 230 -34.88 15.31 -36.23
CA THR A 230 -35.54 14.04 -36.51
C THR A 230 -36.76 13.83 -35.59
N VAL A 231 -37.70 12.93 -36.01
CA VAL A 231 -38.79 12.52 -35.15
C VAL A 231 -38.28 11.95 -33.83
N LEU A 232 -37.23 11.15 -33.86
CA LEU A 232 -36.60 10.59 -32.69
C LEU A 232 -36.08 11.71 -31.72
N SER A 233 -35.35 12.69 -32.23
CA SER A 233 -34.82 13.76 -31.39
C SER A 233 -35.93 14.58 -30.71
N GLU A 234 -37.04 14.80 -31.37
CA GLU A 234 -38.21 15.49 -30.81
C GLU A 234 -38.90 14.67 -29.74
N VAL A 235 -39.08 13.35 -29.96
CA VAL A 235 -39.64 12.44 -28.95
C VAL A 235 -38.76 12.37 -27.70
N VAL A 236 -37.45 12.29 -27.90
CA VAL A 236 -36.46 12.29 -26.80
C VAL A 236 -36.55 13.57 -26.00
N ARG A 237 -36.59 14.74 -26.68
CA ARG A 237 -36.71 16.04 -26.05
C ARG A 237 -37.98 16.18 -25.24
N ALA A 238 -39.14 15.84 -25.83
CA ALA A 238 -40.44 15.90 -25.14
C ALA A 238 -40.54 14.96 -23.92
N ALA A 239 -39.97 13.75 -24.04
CA ALA A 239 -39.93 12.82 -22.93
C ALA A 239 -39.02 13.29 -21.80
N ALA A 240 -37.88 13.90 -22.12
CA ALA A 240 -36.95 14.46 -21.13
C ALA A 240 -37.56 15.65 -20.39
N GLU A 241 -38.25 16.56 -21.10
CA GLU A 241 -38.95 17.69 -20.47
C GLU A 241 -40.06 17.22 -19.51
N GLU A 242 -40.86 16.23 -19.92
CA GLU A 242 -41.91 15.69 -19.06
C GLU A 242 -41.35 14.96 -17.83
N ALA A 243 -40.28 14.20 -17.98
CA ALA A 243 -39.62 13.53 -16.86
C ALA A 243 -39.03 14.52 -15.86
N GLN A 244 -38.46 15.61 -16.35
CA GLN A 244 -37.92 16.69 -15.51
C GLN A 244 -39.05 17.39 -14.74
N LEU A 245 -40.20 17.67 -15.37
CA LEU A 245 -41.35 18.25 -14.71
C LEU A 245 -41.95 17.36 -13.60
N ARG A 246 -41.83 16.05 -13.76
CA ARG A 246 -42.32 15.05 -12.79
C ARG A 246 -41.28 14.55 -11.80
N ASP A 247 -40.04 15.04 -11.88
CA ASP A 247 -38.90 14.55 -11.11
C ASP A 247 -38.73 13.02 -11.19
N GLN A 248 -38.81 12.48 -12.41
CA GLN A 248 -38.73 11.05 -12.69
C GLN A 248 -37.43 10.71 -13.42
N SER A 249 -36.74 9.67 -12.96
CA SER A 249 -35.56 9.11 -13.63
C SER A 249 -35.62 7.59 -13.65
N ALA A 250 -35.03 6.97 -14.66
CA ALA A 250 -34.89 5.53 -14.71
C ALA A 250 -33.99 5.02 -13.59
N HIS A 251 -34.33 3.87 -13.00
CA HIS A 251 -33.45 3.16 -12.11
C HIS A 251 -32.18 2.74 -12.85
N ARG A 252 -31.01 3.14 -12.35
CA ARG A 252 -29.73 2.85 -12.96
C ARG A 252 -29.26 1.44 -12.58
N ILE A 253 -29.45 0.48 -13.46
CA ILE A 253 -28.94 -0.90 -13.33
C ILE A 253 -27.50 -1.03 -13.83
N TRP A 254 -27.05 -0.10 -14.64
CA TRP A 254 -25.71 -0.05 -15.19
C TRP A 254 -25.00 1.22 -14.70
N LEU A 255 -23.90 1.04 -13.97
CA LEU A 255 -22.97 2.11 -13.67
C LEU A 255 -21.83 2.09 -14.70
N PRO A 256 -21.30 3.24 -15.11
CA PRO A 256 -20.14 3.26 -15.99
C PRO A 256 -18.97 2.49 -15.36
N PRO A 257 -18.06 1.92 -16.16
CA PRO A 257 -16.83 1.34 -15.64
C PRO A 257 -16.08 2.34 -14.77
N LEU A 258 -15.26 1.83 -13.85
CA LEU A 258 -14.39 2.69 -13.03
C LEU A 258 -13.58 3.65 -13.93
N PRO A 259 -13.45 4.94 -13.59
CA PRO A 259 -12.73 5.91 -14.38
C PRO A 259 -11.24 5.52 -14.52
N PRO A 260 -10.52 6.06 -15.51
CA PRO A 260 -9.09 5.74 -15.68
C PRO A 260 -8.24 6.19 -14.48
N VAL A 261 -8.62 7.27 -13.83
CA VAL A 261 -7.94 7.84 -12.64
C VAL A 261 -9.00 8.45 -11.72
N ILE A 262 -8.79 8.31 -10.43
CA ILE A 262 -9.52 9.05 -9.40
C ILE A 262 -8.51 9.76 -8.50
N GLU A 263 -8.75 11.03 -8.20
CA GLU A 263 -7.92 11.80 -7.27
C GLU A 263 -8.36 11.54 -5.82
N LEU A 264 -7.41 11.61 -4.87
CA LEU A 264 -7.68 11.38 -3.45
C LEU A 264 -8.79 12.31 -2.91
N SER A 265 -8.78 13.56 -3.32
CA SER A 265 -9.78 14.58 -2.93
C SER A 265 -11.20 14.30 -3.45
N ALA A 266 -11.34 13.42 -4.44
CA ALA A 266 -12.64 13.03 -4.99
C ALA A 266 -13.32 11.88 -4.22
N LEU A 267 -12.64 11.27 -3.24
CA LEU A 267 -13.22 10.21 -2.43
C LEU A 267 -14.25 10.79 -1.44
N PRO A 268 -15.47 10.21 -1.36
CA PRO A 268 -16.53 10.72 -0.49
C PRO A 268 -16.15 10.81 0.99
N GLY A 269 -15.45 9.79 1.51
CA GLY A 269 -15.01 9.73 2.90
C GLY A 269 -13.96 10.77 3.30
N LEU A 270 -13.39 11.50 2.33
CA LEU A 270 -12.42 12.57 2.55
C LEU A 270 -12.96 13.96 2.18
N SER A 271 -14.04 14.03 1.36
CA SER A 271 -14.63 15.28 0.89
C SER A 271 -15.70 15.86 1.81
N SER A 272 -16.37 15.03 2.60
CA SER A 272 -17.31 15.50 3.63
C SER A 272 -16.52 15.97 4.86
N GLY A 273 -16.52 17.26 5.15
CA GLY A 273 -15.77 17.90 6.24
C GLY A 273 -16.12 17.48 7.68
N ALA A 274 -16.62 16.28 7.88
CA ALA A 274 -16.85 15.66 9.17
C ALA A 274 -15.56 14.95 9.61
N ASP A 275 -14.94 15.45 10.69
CA ASP A 275 -13.79 14.90 11.41
C ASP A 275 -12.37 15.03 10.80
N VAL A 276 -12.14 16.03 9.95
CA VAL A 276 -10.78 16.40 9.57
C VAL A 276 -10.05 16.99 10.78
N GLY A 277 -9.07 16.28 11.32
CA GLY A 277 -8.13 16.81 12.32
C GLY A 277 -8.58 16.81 13.78
N THR A 278 -9.73 16.22 14.15
CA THR A 278 -10.24 16.27 15.53
C THR A 278 -9.90 15.08 16.43
N SER A 279 -9.41 13.96 15.88
CA SER A 279 -8.96 12.81 16.71
C SER A 279 -7.62 13.09 17.38
N SER A 280 -7.65 13.59 18.60
CA SER A 280 -6.43 13.89 19.37
C SER A 280 -5.80 12.70 20.09
N SER A 281 -6.45 11.53 20.10
CA SER A 281 -5.89 10.31 20.68
C SER A 281 -6.54 9.05 20.13
N VAL A 282 -5.78 8.00 19.94
CA VAL A 282 -6.23 6.62 19.61
C VAL A 282 -7.09 6.01 20.72
N ALA A 283 -7.04 6.56 21.93
CA ALA A 283 -7.71 6.05 23.12
C ALA A 283 -9.23 6.31 23.19
N GLY A 284 -9.82 6.99 22.21
CA GLY A 284 -11.27 7.23 22.16
C GLY A 284 -11.83 6.97 20.77
N ASN A 285 -12.42 5.80 20.51
CA ASN A 285 -13.22 5.42 19.33
C ASN A 285 -12.75 5.91 17.93
N GLY A 286 -11.52 6.36 17.78
CA GLY A 286 -10.91 6.79 16.53
C GLY A 286 -10.51 5.57 15.70
N THR A 287 -11.37 5.14 14.79
CA THR A 287 -11.06 4.04 13.86
C THR A 287 -9.98 4.46 12.88
N LEU A 288 -8.87 3.70 12.81
CA LEU A 288 -7.79 3.89 11.82
C LEU A 288 -8.24 3.44 10.43
N LEU A 289 -9.13 4.23 9.82
CA LEU A 289 -9.72 3.96 8.52
C LEU A 289 -9.04 4.81 7.44
N ALA A 290 -8.57 4.17 6.39
CA ALA A 290 -7.99 4.82 5.21
C ALA A 290 -8.87 4.60 3.97
N PRO A 291 -9.66 5.58 3.53
CA PRO A 291 -10.31 5.56 2.23
C PRO A 291 -9.24 5.73 1.15
N VAL A 292 -9.09 4.73 0.28
CA VAL A 292 -7.96 4.68 -0.67
C VAL A 292 -8.37 4.50 -2.13
N GLY A 293 -9.67 4.32 -2.40
CA GLY A 293 -10.13 4.07 -3.76
C GLY A 293 -11.61 3.72 -3.84
N ILE A 294 -11.98 3.06 -4.94
CA ILE A 294 -13.35 2.61 -5.23
C ILE A 294 -13.33 1.14 -5.61
N ILE A 295 -14.31 0.39 -5.11
CA ILE A 295 -14.62 -1.00 -5.49
C ILE A 295 -15.78 -0.98 -6.46
N ASP A 296 -15.69 -1.73 -7.54
CA ASP A 296 -16.76 -1.91 -8.51
C ASP A 296 -17.53 -3.18 -8.22
N ARG A 297 -18.83 -3.04 -7.99
CA ARG A 297 -19.77 -4.13 -7.66
C ARG A 297 -20.94 -4.15 -8.63
N PRO A 298 -20.71 -4.52 -9.90
CA PRO A 298 -21.75 -4.49 -10.94
C PRO A 298 -22.96 -5.38 -10.59
N TYR A 299 -22.77 -6.51 -9.96
CA TYR A 299 -23.84 -7.38 -9.48
C TYR A 299 -24.78 -6.68 -8.47
N TYR A 300 -24.22 -5.83 -7.59
CA TYR A 300 -24.97 -5.04 -6.62
C TYR A 300 -25.37 -3.66 -7.15
N GLN A 301 -25.03 -3.34 -8.40
CA GLN A 301 -25.34 -2.07 -9.07
C GLN A 301 -24.82 -0.85 -8.31
N ARG A 302 -23.65 -0.96 -7.70
CA ARG A 302 -23.03 0.11 -6.91
C ARG A 302 -21.51 0.11 -7.05
N GLN A 303 -20.95 1.28 -6.76
CA GLN A 303 -19.54 1.49 -6.60
C GLN A 303 -19.33 1.99 -5.17
N ASP A 304 -18.61 1.20 -4.37
CA ASP A 304 -18.38 1.50 -2.97
C ASP A 304 -16.98 2.05 -2.76
N GLU A 305 -16.80 2.85 -1.72
CA GLU A 305 -15.50 3.32 -1.33
C GLU A 305 -14.65 2.16 -0.78
N LEU A 306 -13.41 2.04 -1.27
CA LEU A 306 -12.43 1.09 -0.73
C LEU A 306 -11.78 1.70 0.51
N ILE A 307 -12.14 1.15 1.66
CA ILE A 307 -11.61 1.59 2.95
C ILE A 307 -10.74 0.49 3.54
N ILE A 308 -9.51 0.82 3.92
CA ILE A 308 -8.62 -0.08 4.67
C ILE A 308 -8.80 0.21 6.15
N ASP A 309 -9.13 -0.82 6.91
CA ASP A 309 -9.30 -0.76 8.36
C ASP A 309 -8.07 -1.38 9.05
N PHE A 310 -7.29 -0.54 9.73
CA PHE A 310 -6.10 -0.96 10.46
C PHE A 310 -6.39 -1.40 11.90
N HIS A 311 -7.64 -1.30 12.38
CA HIS A 311 -8.04 -1.91 13.66
C HIS A 311 -8.34 -3.40 13.53
N GLN A 312 -8.81 -3.81 12.35
CA GLN A 312 -9.16 -5.21 12.11
C GLN A 312 -7.98 -5.98 11.50
N HIS A 313 -8.06 -7.29 11.52
CA HIS A 313 -7.14 -8.19 10.80
C HIS A 313 -5.65 -8.00 11.14
N GLY A 314 -5.32 -7.76 12.42
CA GLY A 314 -3.92 -7.63 12.88
C GLY A 314 -3.27 -6.29 12.52
N GLY A 315 -3.99 -5.35 11.90
CA GLY A 315 -3.52 -3.98 11.69
C GLY A 315 -2.40 -3.80 10.67
N HIS A 316 -2.04 -4.83 9.90
CA HIS A 316 -1.00 -4.78 8.88
C HIS A 316 -1.59 -4.92 7.48
N MET A 317 -0.87 -4.43 6.47
CA MET A 317 -1.30 -4.48 5.07
C MET A 317 -0.17 -4.87 4.13
N ALA A 318 -0.49 -5.63 3.10
CA ALA A 318 0.41 -5.90 1.97
C ALA A 318 -0.26 -5.62 0.63
N LEU A 319 0.52 -5.03 -0.26
CA LEU A 319 0.14 -4.70 -1.63
C LEU A 319 1.10 -5.39 -2.61
N CYS A 320 0.57 -6.22 -3.50
CA CYS A 320 1.36 -6.85 -4.55
C CYS A 320 0.98 -6.30 -5.93
N GLY A 321 1.97 -6.13 -6.80
CA GLY A 321 1.72 -5.66 -8.16
C GLY A 321 2.97 -5.69 -9.04
N GLY A 322 2.79 -5.85 -10.34
CA GLY A 322 3.87 -5.82 -11.32
C GLY A 322 4.57 -4.45 -11.44
N PRO A 323 5.57 -4.33 -12.30
CA PRO A 323 6.16 -3.05 -12.61
C PRO A 323 5.10 -2.05 -13.12
N GLN A 324 5.22 -0.78 -12.71
CA GLN A 324 4.32 0.31 -13.11
C GLN A 324 2.82 0.10 -12.80
N SER A 325 2.47 -0.88 -11.97
CA SER A 325 1.07 -1.13 -11.57
C SER A 325 0.50 -0.07 -10.61
N GLY A 326 1.32 0.82 -10.06
CA GLY A 326 0.90 1.88 -9.14
C GLY A 326 1.17 1.63 -7.66
N LYS A 327 2.01 0.65 -7.28
CA LYS A 327 2.34 0.31 -5.88
C LYS A 327 2.79 1.50 -5.04
N SER A 328 3.82 2.22 -5.47
CA SER A 328 4.35 3.38 -4.75
C SER A 328 3.31 4.51 -4.65
N SER A 329 2.49 4.68 -5.71
CA SER A 329 1.37 5.62 -5.69
C SER A 329 0.31 5.21 -4.66
N ALA A 330 0.01 3.92 -4.55
CA ALA A 330 -0.91 3.37 -3.56
C ALA A 330 -0.43 3.61 -2.12
N LEU A 331 0.85 3.33 -1.83
CA LEU A 331 1.45 3.62 -0.53
C LEU A 331 1.35 5.12 -0.19
N ARG A 332 1.66 5.98 -1.16
CA ARG A 332 1.52 7.43 -1.02
C ARG A 332 0.07 7.82 -0.68
N THR A 333 -0.90 7.19 -1.33
CA THR A 333 -2.33 7.42 -1.09
C THR A 333 -2.76 6.96 0.31
N ILE A 334 -2.31 5.79 0.76
CA ILE A 334 -2.62 5.27 2.10
C ILE A 334 -2.10 6.23 3.18
N VAL A 335 -0.84 6.66 3.08
CA VAL A 335 -0.24 7.61 4.02
C VAL A 335 -0.99 8.95 4.01
N SER A 336 -1.31 9.46 2.82
CA SER A 336 -2.02 10.73 2.67
C SER A 336 -3.45 10.69 3.20
N ALA A 337 -4.17 9.58 2.97
CA ALA A 337 -5.53 9.39 3.48
C ALA A 337 -5.56 9.34 5.02
N LEU A 338 -4.63 8.62 5.64
CA LEU A 338 -4.48 8.58 7.09
C LEU A 338 -4.07 9.93 7.66
N ALA A 339 -3.08 10.60 7.03
CA ALA A 339 -2.61 11.91 7.47
C ALA A 339 -3.67 13.02 7.33
N LEU A 340 -4.61 12.89 6.39
CA LEU A 340 -5.72 13.83 6.25
C LEU A 340 -6.75 13.68 7.39
N ARG A 341 -6.96 12.44 7.86
CA ARG A 341 -7.98 12.11 8.87
C ARG A 341 -7.48 12.22 10.32
N HIS A 342 -6.19 12.07 10.54
CA HIS A 342 -5.59 12.01 11.87
C HIS A 342 -4.60 13.14 12.09
N SER A 343 -4.47 13.60 13.32
CA SER A 343 -3.43 14.60 13.67
C SER A 343 -2.05 13.92 13.79
N PRO A 344 -0.94 14.67 13.74
CA PRO A 344 0.41 14.13 13.97
C PRO A 344 0.59 13.44 15.34
N LYS A 345 -0.23 13.83 16.34
CA LYS A 345 -0.23 13.17 17.66
C LYS A 345 -0.94 11.81 17.66
N ALA A 346 -1.82 11.57 16.68
CA ALA A 346 -2.60 10.32 16.57
C ALA A 346 -1.97 9.32 15.59
N ALA A 347 -1.31 9.78 14.54
CA ALA A 347 -0.68 8.91 13.53
C ALA A 347 0.70 9.43 13.12
N ARG A 348 1.68 8.53 13.07
CA ARG A 348 3.08 8.80 12.70
C ARG A 348 3.56 7.78 11.68
N PHE A 349 4.40 8.24 10.74
CA PHE A 349 4.89 7.41 9.64
C PHE A 349 6.42 7.38 9.60
N TYR A 350 6.97 6.19 9.42
CA TYR A 350 8.33 5.92 8.99
C TYR A 350 8.27 5.26 7.62
N VAL A 351 9.00 5.79 6.65
CA VAL A 351 8.89 5.37 5.25
C VAL A 351 10.24 4.87 4.73
N ILE A 352 10.24 3.69 4.14
CA ILE A 352 11.38 3.07 3.45
C ILE A 352 11.01 2.93 1.98
N ASP A 353 11.65 3.74 1.12
CA ASP A 353 11.42 3.77 -0.33
C ASP A 353 12.59 3.11 -1.07
N LEU A 354 12.52 1.79 -1.28
CA LEU A 354 13.49 1.05 -2.08
C LEU A 354 13.02 0.90 -3.54
N GLY A 355 11.85 1.46 -3.89
CA GLY A 355 11.17 1.24 -5.16
C GLY A 355 11.40 2.30 -6.25
N GLY A 356 11.88 3.50 -5.92
CA GLY A 356 12.10 4.50 -6.96
C GLY A 356 11.93 5.98 -6.57
N GLY A 357 11.84 6.30 -5.29
CA GLY A 357 11.90 7.69 -4.79
C GLY A 357 10.58 8.48 -4.83
N LEU A 358 9.45 7.85 -5.20
CA LEU A 358 8.16 8.54 -5.24
C LEU A 358 7.67 8.98 -3.85
N LEU A 359 8.01 8.20 -2.81
CA LEU A 359 7.58 8.44 -1.44
C LEU A 359 8.38 9.56 -0.75
N ALA A 360 9.50 10.03 -1.31
CA ALA A 360 10.28 11.16 -0.76
C ALA A 360 9.43 12.43 -0.56
N SER A 361 8.41 12.63 -1.42
CA SER A 361 7.48 13.76 -1.29
C SER A 361 6.67 13.78 0.02
N LEU A 362 6.54 12.63 0.70
CA LEU A 362 5.84 12.48 1.97
C LEU A 362 6.61 13.09 3.15
N GLU A 363 7.91 13.31 3.03
CA GLU A 363 8.73 13.94 4.08
C GLU A 363 8.25 15.33 4.50
N ARG A 364 7.46 15.99 3.61
CA ARG A 364 6.83 17.29 3.90
C ARG A 364 5.68 17.22 4.90
N LEU A 365 5.09 16.04 5.09
CA LEU A 365 3.94 15.88 5.99
C LEU A 365 4.39 15.98 7.46
N PRO A 366 3.68 16.73 8.30
CA PRO A 366 4.01 16.84 9.73
C PRO A 366 3.87 15.52 10.50
N HIS A 367 3.31 14.49 9.89
CA HIS A 367 3.13 13.14 10.41
C HIS A 367 4.33 12.22 10.16
N VAL A 368 5.26 12.60 9.28
CA VAL A 368 6.36 11.74 8.83
C VAL A 368 7.60 12.01 9.65
N ALA A 369 8.04 11.00 10.40
CA ALA A 369 9.24 11.08 11.25
C ALA A 369 10.54 10.87 10.44
N GLY A 370 10.47 10.20 9.31
CA GLY A 370 11.61 10.02 8.41
C GLY A 370 11.27 9.23 7.17
N VAL A 371 11.93 9.57 6.07
CA VAL A 371 11.89 8.85 4.80
C VAL A 371 13.31 8.42 4.45
N ALA A 372 13.53 7.15 4.16
CA ALA A 372 14.83 6.62 3.74
C ALA A 372 14.73 6.01 2.35
N GLY A 373 15.61 6.45 1.46
CA GLY A 373 15.80 5.87 0.13
C GLY A 373 16.83 4.72 0.15
N ARG A 374 16.96 4.04 -0.99
CA ARG A 374 17.86 2.89 -1.15
C ARG A 374 19.32 3.22 -0.85
N GLU A 375 19.79 4.40 -1.24
CA GLU A 375 21.17 4.85 -1.03
C GLU A 375 21.46 5.17 0.45
N GLU A 376 20.42 5.34 1.28
CA GLU A 376 20.51 5.69 2.69
C GLU A 376 20.42 4.47 3.61
N GLY A 377 21.22 3.44 3.35
CA GLY A 377 21.15 2.14 4.04
C GLY A 377 21.21 2.21 5.56
N GLU A 378 21.95 3.19 6.11
CA GLU A 378 21.99 3.44 7.55
C GLU A 378 20.64 3.95 8.07
N LYS A 379 20.03 4.92 7.37
CA LYS A 379 18.73 5.49 7.74
C LYS A 379 17.62 4.43 7.66
N VAL A 380 17.70 3.52 6.65
CA VAL A 380 16.80 2.35 6.54
C VAL A 380 16.87 1.50 7.81
N ARG A 381 18.09 1.10 8.25
CA ARG A 381 18.26 0.28 9.45
C ARG A 381 17.83 1.02 10.71
N ARG A 382 18.13 2.30 10.77
CA ARG A 382 17.75 3.17 11.91
C ARG A 382 16.23 3.27 12.05
N ILE A 383 15.48 3.41 10.94
CA ILE A 383 14.01 3.41 10.94
C ILE A 383 13.48 2.10 11.54
N VAL A 384 14.02 0.96 11.11
CA VAL A 384 13.56 -0.35 11.61
C VAL A 384 13.87 -0.50 13.09
N ASP A 385 15.07 -0.08 13.54
CA ASP A 385 15.47 -0.14 14.95
C ASP A 385 14.60 0.77 15.83
N GLU A 386 14.28 1.97 15.33
CA GLU A 386 13.38 2.90 16.01
C GLU A 386 11.98 2.31 16.19
N VAL A 387 11.41 1.77 15.11
CA VAL A 387 10.06 1.17 15.14
C VAL A 387 10.03 -0.09 16.01
N ALA A 388 11.05 -0.95 15.96
CA ALA A 388 11.17 -2.10 16.85
C ALA A 388 11.28 -1.70 18.33
N GLY A 389 11.96 -0.58 18.62
CA GLY A 389 12.05 -0.01 19.94
C GLY A 389 10.70 0.44 20.51
N LEU A 390 9.79 0.90 19.65
CA LEU A 390 8.44 1.30 20.07
C LEU A 390 7.57 0.13 20.56
N ILE A 391 7.82 -1.09 20.08
CA ILE A 391 7.11 -2.28 20.56
C ILE A 391 7.42 -2.53 22.04
N ARG A 392 8.67 -2.31 22.46
CA ARG A 392 9.11 -2.48 23.86
C ARG A 392 8.63 -1.33 24.76
N ARG A 393 8.33 -0.17 24.20
CA ARG A 393 7.85 1.03 24.90
C ARG A 393 6.65 1.60 24.12
N PRO A 394 5.45 0.98 24.25
CA PRO A 394 4.28 1.38 23.49
C PRO A 394 3.91 2.85 23.76
N GLU A 395 3.64 3.58 22.69
CA GLU A 395 3.11 4.94 22.73
C GLU A 395 1.63 4.93 22.31
N GLN A 396 0.88 5.97 22.67
CA GLN A 396 -0.52 6.08 22.28
C GLN A 396 -0.71 6.49 20.81
N CYS A 397 0.36 6.90 20.14
CA CYS A 397 0.36 7.29 18.73
C CYS A 397 0.45 6.04 17.85
N ALA A 398 -0.49 5.88 16.92
CA ALA A 398 -0.39 4.82 15.92
C ALA A 398 0.81 5.06 15.00
N THR A 399 1.72 4.11 14.96
CA THR A 399 2.97 4.21 14.18
C THR A 399 2.92 3.29 12.97
N PHE A 400 3.13 3.84 11.80
CA PHE A 400 3.13 3.10 10.55
C PHE A 400 4.55 2.97 9.98
N LEU A 401 4.99 1.73 9.77
CA LEU A 401 6.19 1.42 9.00
C LEU A 401 5.77 1.09 7.56
N VAL A 402 6.07 1.98 6.63
CA VAL A 402 5.71 1.86 5.21
C VAL A 402 6.94 1.45 4.41
N ILE A 403 6.86 0.32 3.72
CA ILE A 403 8.00 -0.25 2.97
C ILE A 403 7.59 -0.43 1.50
N ASP A 404 8.25 0.29 0.61
CA ASP A 404 8.19 0.05 -0.84
C ASP A 404 9.39 -0.76 -1.29
N GLY A 405 9.17 -1.75 -2.17
CA GLY A 405 10.24 -2.56 -2.71
C GLY A 405 10.71 -3.69 -1.78
N TRP A 406 9.79 -4.39 -1.13
CA TRP A 406 10.08 -5.49 -0.20
C TRP A 406 11.06 -6.56 -0.72
N HIS A 407 11.17 -6.75 -2.04
CA HIS A 407 12.12 -7.70 -2.62
C HIS A 407 13.59 -7.37 -2.32
N HIS A 408 13.92 -6.13 -1.94
CA HIS A 408 15.24 -5.73 -1.46
C HIS A 408 15.51 -6.12 0.00
N ILE A 409 14.52 -6.66 0.70
CA ILE A 409 14.60 -7.09 2.10
C ILE A 409 14.32 -8.58 2.24
N GLY A 410 13.24 -9.06 1.63
CA GLY A 410 12.66 -10.37 1.90
C GLY A 410 13.27 -11.54 1.11
N THR A 411 14.14 -11.29 0.14
CA THR A 411 14.81 -12.33 -0.66
C THR A 411 16.20 -12.64 -0.10
N SER A 412 16.66 -13.88 -0.28
CA SER A 412 18.02 -14.30 0.10
C SER A 412 19.07 -13.51 -0.67
N ASN A 413 20.14 -13.10 0.00
CA ASN A 413 21.20 -12.23 -0.52
C ASN A 413 20.71 -10.84 -0.97
N ALA A 414 19.53 -10.38 -0.48
CA ALA A 414 19.09 -9.02 -0.71
C ALA A 414 19.95 -8.00 0.05
N GLU A 415 19.99 -6.78 -0.44
CA GLU A 415 20.79 -5.69 0.11
C GLU A 415 20.48 -5.40 1.58
N PHE A 416 19.21 -5.57 1.96
CA PHE A 416 18.70 -5.33 3.30
C PHE A 416 18.14 -6.60 3.97
N GLU A 417 18.67 -7.78 3.63
CA GLU A 417 18.23 -9.05 4.24
C GLU A 417 18.42 -9.06 5.77
N ASP A 418 19.40 -8.32 6.27
CA ASP A 418 19.74 -8.21 7.70
C ASP A 418 18.60 -7.65 8.57
N ILE A 419 17.69 -6.86 7.99
CA ILE A 419 16.54 -6.31 8.72
C ILE A 419 15.27 -7.16 8.58
N ALA A 420 15.26 -8.20 7.75
CA ALA A 420 14.08 -9.01 7.46
C ALA A 420 13.49 -9.68 8.72
N GLU A 421 14.35 -10.18 9.63
CA GLU A 421 13.92 -10.78 10.89
C GLU A 421 13.25 -9.75 11.79
N LYS A 422 13.85 -8.57 11.96
CA LYS A 422 13.28 -7.47 12.77
C LYS A 422 11.94 -7.01 12.24
N VAL A 423 11.78 -6.87 10.92
CA VAL A 423 10.48 -6.54 10.32
C VAL A 423 9.47 -7.65 10.57
N THR A 424 9.89 -8.92 10.57
CA THR A 424 9.00 -10.05 10.90
C THR A 424 8.53 -9.97 12.36
N GLU A 425 9.41 -9.64 13.30
CA GLU A 425 9.06 -9.40 14.71
C GLU A 425 8.10 -8.22 14.86
N ILE A 426 8.35 -7.12 14.13
CA ILE A 426 7.46 -5.95 14.12
C ILE A 426 6.05 -6.33 13.61
N VAL A 427 5.95 -7.19 12.59
CA VAL A 427 4.64 -7.67 12.11
C VAL A 427 3.97 -8.61 13.13
N ALA A 428 4.74 -9.43 13.83
CA ALA A 428 4.18 -10.36 14.82
C ALA A 428 3.63 -9.66 16.06
N ASP A 429 4.36 -8.69 16.60
CA ASP A 429 4.09 -8.10 17.92
C ASP A 429 3.56 -6.65 17.84
N GLY A 430 3.74 -6.00 16.70
CA GLY A 430 3.52 -4.56 16.55
C GLY A 430 2.08 -4.11 16.79
N ALA A 431 1.09 -4.88 16.33
CA ALA A 431 -0.31 -4.50 16.44
C ALA A 431 -0.74 -4.22 17.90
N SER A 432 -0.23 -5.00 18.86
CA SER A 432 -0.49 -4.83 20.28
C SER A 432 0.12 -3.54 20.85
N ALA A 433 1.14 -3.01 20.19
CA ALA A 433 1.84 -1.77 20.54
C ALA A 433 1.46 -0.58 19.65
N HIS A 434 0.34 -0.65 18.93
CA HIS A 434 -0.11 0.35 17.94
C HIS A 434 0.91 0.60 16.81
N VAL A 435 1.68 -0.42 16.45
CA VAL A 435 2.61 -0.38 15.33
C VAL A 435 2.05 -1.18 14.16
N HIS A 436 1.91 -0.54 13.03
CA HIS A 436 1.31 -1.07 11.82
C HIS A 436 2.34 -1.12 10.68
N VAL A 437 2.35 -2.19 9.91
CA VAL A 437 3.28 -2.36 8.78
C VAL A 437 2.50 -2.38 7.47
N VAL A 438 2.94 -1.57 6.51
CA VAL A 438 2.37 -1.48 5.16
C VAL A 438 3.46 -1.81 4.15
N ILE A 439 3.34 -2.93 3.45
CA ILE A 439 4.38 -3.44 2.56
C ILE A 439 3.90 -3.47 1.12
N ALA A 440 4.72 -2.94 0.19
CA ALA A 440 4.52 -3.15 -1.23
C ALA A 440 5.60 -4.09 -1.81
N THR A 441 5.16 -5.08 -2.58
CA THR A 441 6.02 -6.06 -3.22
C THR A 441 5.68 -6.29 -4.68
N SER A 442 6.63 -6.79 -5.44
CA SER A 442 6.42 -7.14 -6.85
C SER A 442 5.84 -8.55 -7.05
N ARG A 443 6.07 -9.46 -6.10
CA ARG A 443 5.61 -10.85 -6.11
C ARG A 443 5.36 -11.34 -4.69
N TRP A 444 4.33 -12.13 -4.49
CA TRP A 444 4.03 -12.74 -3.19
C TRP A 444 5.11 -13.72 -2.72
N THR A 445 5.81 -14.34 -3.64
CA THR A 445 6.90 -15.29 -3.35
C THR A 445 8.10 -14.66 -2.63
N THR A 446 8.27 -13.33 -2.73
CA THR A 446 9.30 -12.59 -1.99
C THR A 446 8.98 -12.41 -0.52
N MET A 447 7.72 -12.62 -0.13
CA MET A 447 7.29 -12.59 1.27
C MET A 447 7.32 -14.01 1.85
N ARG A 448 8.14 -14.22 2.87
CA ARG A 448 8.18 -15.49 3.60
C ARG A 448 6.82 -15.81 4.21
N PRO A 449 6.39 -17.09 4.28
CA PRO A 449 5.10 -17.46 4.87
C PRO A 449 4.88 -16.86 6.26
N ALA A 450 5.90 -16.84 7.11
CA ALA A 450 5.85 -16.28 8.46
C ALA A 450 5.36 -14.83 8.52
N ILE A 451 5.70 -14.00 7.54
CA ILE A 451 5.22 -12.60 7.46
C ILE A 451 3.90 -12.52 6.72
N ARG A 452 3.78 -13.25 5.60
CA ARG A 452 2.61 -13.20 4.75
C ARG A 452 1.34 -13.64 5.47
N ASP A 453 1.43 -14.67 6.30
CA ASP A 453 0.26 -15.26 6.97
C ASP A 453 -0.23 -14.39 8.14
N LEU A 454 0.62 -13.53 8.69
CA LEU A 454 0.24 -12.52 9.69
C LEU A 454 -0.45 -11.29 9.09
N ILE A 455 -0.30 -11.03 7.80
CA ILE A 455 -0.90 -9.87 7.14
C ILE A 455 -2.19 -10.30 6.44
N ALA A 456 -3.32 -9.96 7.02
CA ALA A 456 -4.63 -10.32 6.49
C ALA A 456 -5.16 -9.31 5.45
N ASN A 457 -4.88 -8.01 5.61
CA ASN A 457 -5.27 -7.00 4.60
C ASN A 457 -4.35 -7.10 3.38
N ARG A 458 -4.87 -7.65 2.29
CA ARG A 458 -4.10 -7.83 1.05
C ARG A 458 -4.85 -7.25 -0.13
N LEU A 459 -4.12 -6.51 -0.97
CA LEU A 459 -4.62 -6.04 -2.26
C LEU A 459 -3.66 -6.50 -3.36
N GLU A 460 -4.22 -6.86 -4.48
CA GLU A 460 -3.45 -7.15 -5.69
C GLU A 460 -3.73 -6.11 -6.75
N LEU A 461 -2.74 -5.34 -7.13
CA LEU A 461 -2.74 -4.60 -8.40
C LEU A 461 -2.46 -5.58 -9.54
N ARG A 462 -2.52 -5.11 -10.78
CA ARG A 462 -2.13 -5.95 -11.91
C ARG A 462 -0.74 -6.55 -11.69
N LEU A 463 -0.64 -7.86 -11.66
CA LEU A 463 0.61 -8.60 -11.51
C LEU A 463 1.36 -8.68 -12.84
N GLY A 464 2.67 -8.91 -12.79
CA GLY A 464 3.47 -9.20 -13.98
C GLY A 464 3.09 -10.53 -14.62
N GLU A 465 2.78 -11.52 -13.79
CA GLU A 465 2.28 -12.84 -14.20
C GLU A 465 1.04 -13.18 -13.39
N SER A 466 -0.07 -13.48 -14.06
CA SER A 466 -1.34 -13.82 -13.42
C SER A 466 -1.27 -15.08 -12.55
N LEU A 467 -0.32 -15.97 -12.85
CA LEU A 467 -0.07 -17.19 -12.07
C LEU A 467 0.41 -16.92 -10.64
N ASP A 468 1.02 -15.76 -10.39
CA ASP A 468 1.48 -15.34 -9.06
C ASP A 468 0.33 -14.89 -8.14
N SER A 469 -0.91 -14.78 -8.64
CA SER A 469 -2.07 -14.35 -7.86
C SER A 469 -2.42 -15.34 -6.75
N LEU A 470 -2.64 -14.80 -5.55
CA LEU A 470 -3.21 -15.48 -4.39
C LEU A 470 -4.73 -15.29 -4.28
N ILE A 471 -5.33 -14.40 -5.09
CA ILE A 471 -6.75 -14.10 -5.09
C ILE A 471 -7.43 -14.92 -6.19
N ASP A 472 -7.27 -14.53 -7.45
CA ASP A 472 -7.83 -15.24 -8.60
C ASP A 472 -6.99 -14.99 -9.86
N ARG A 473 -6.47 -16.06 -10.45
CA ARG A 473 -5.61 -16.01 -11.63
C ARG A 473 -6.35 -15.56 -12.90
N LYS A 474 -7.63 -15.93 -13.03
CA LYS A 474 -8.43 -15.59 -14.21
C LYS A 474 -8.82 -14.11 -14.17
N LEU A 475 -9.22 -13.62 -12.99
CA LEU A 475 -9.54 -12.20 -12.81
C LEU A 475 -8.29 -11.33 -12.99
N GLN A 476 -7.13 -11.76 -12.49
CA GLN A 476 -5.85 -11.05 -12.72
C GLN A 476 -5.48 -10.93 -14.20
N GLN A 477 -5.75 -11.96 -15.01
CA GLN A 477 -5.48 -11.92 -16.44
C GLN A 477 -6.35 -10.89 -17.17
N LYS A 478 -7.57 -10.66 -16.68
CA LYS A 478 -8.57 -9.74 -17.27
C LYS A 478 -8.39 -8.27 -16.82
N LEU A 479 -7.56 -8.02 -15.79
CA LEU A 479 -7.35 -6.65 -15.32
C LEU A 479 -6.76 -5.76 -16.42
N PRO A 480 -7.27 -4.53 -16.58
CA PRO A 480 -6.72 -3.56 -17.51
C PRO A 480 -5.25 -3.22 -17.20
N SER A 481 -4.46 -2.94 -18.24
CA SER A 481 -3.07 -2.51 -18.10
C SER A 481 -2.99 -1.01 -17.74
N ALA A 482 -3.57 -0.65 -16.60
CA ALA A 482 -3.59 0.72 -16.11
C ALA A 482 -3.17 0.78 -14.63
N PRO A 483 -2.39 1.80 -14.22
CA PRO A 483 -1.97 1.95 -12.83
C PRO A 483 -3.17 2.09 -11.88
N GLY A 484 -3.06 1.52 -10.69
CA GLY A 484 -4.10 1.58 -9.65
C GLY A 484 -5.23 0.57 -9.81
N ARG A 485 -5.32 -0.14 -10.93
CA ARG A 485 -6.29 -1.22 -11.14
C ARG A 485 -5.86 -2.49 -10.42
N GLY A 486 -6.81 -3.14 -9.78
CA GLY A 486 -6.51 -4.32 -9.00
C GLY A 486 -7.74 -5.10 -8.53
N LEU A 487 -7.48 -6.06 -7.64
CA LEU A 487 -8.48 -6.90 -6.99
C LEU A 487 -8.41 -6.73 -5.48
N THR A 488 -9.58 -6.67 -4.84
CA THR A 488 -9.72 -6.86 -3.40
C THR A 488 -9.53 -8.33 -3.04
N LEU A 489 -9.37 -8.65 -1.76
CA LEU A 489 -9.28 -10.03 -1.29
C LEU A 489 -10.51 -10.89 -1.68
N ALA A 490 -11.67 -10.27 -1.85
CA ALA A 490 -12.89 -10.93 -2.32
C ALA A 490 -12.93 -11.14 -3.84
N GLY A 491 -11.91 -10.73 -4.59
CA GLY A 491 -11.87 -10.82 -6.05
C GLY A 491 -12.62 -9.70 -6.77
N GLU A 492 -13.02 -8.65 -6.08
CA GLU A 492 -13.74 -7.52 -6.66
C GLU A 492 -12.79 -6.56 -7.35
N ASN A 493 -13.20 -6.03 -8.50
CA ASN A 493 -12.42 -5.02 -9.21
C ASN A 493 -12.34 -3.71 -8.42
N MET A 494 -11.14 -3.14 -8.32
CA MET A 494 -10.92 -1.89 -7.63
C MET A 494 -10.07 -0.91 -8.44
N LEU A 495 -10.19 0.37 -8.08
CA LEU A 495 -9.29 1.44 -8.51
C LEU A 495 -8.81 2.20 -7.30
N LEU A 496 -7.50 2.23 -7.08
CA LEU A 496 -6.86 3.05 -6.06
C LEU A 496 -6.77 4.51 -6.51
N ALA A 497 -7.04 5.42 -5.60
CA ALA A 497 -6.92 6.84 -5.85
C ALA A 497 -5.45 7.27 -5.97
N ARG A 498 -5.24 8.37 -6.67
CA ARG A 498 -3.93 8.99 -6.84
C ARG A 498 -3.82 10.23 -5.96
N THR A 499 -2.76 10.30 -5.17
CA THR A 499 -2.42 11.50 -4.41
C THR A 499 -1.57 12.44 -5.24
N SER A 500 -2.01 13.67 -5.41
CA SER A 500 -1.28 14.74 -6.09
C SER A 500 -0.37 15.50 -5.10
N ASN A 501 0.53 16.34 -5.63
CA ASN A 501 1.29 17.27 -4.78
C ASN A 501 0.41 18.36 -4.14
N GLN A 502 -0.75 18.65 -4.75
CA GLN A 502 -1.73 19.58 -4.19
C GLN A 502 -2.42 18.99 -2.95
N ASP A 503 -2.70 17.68 -2.97
CA ASP A 503 -3.25 16.98 -1.80
C ASP A 503 -2.27 17.01 -0.63
N ILE A 504 -0.97 16.75 -0.87
CA ILE A 504 0.07 16.85 0.16
C ILE A 504 0.14 18.28 0.73
N ALA A 505 0.12 19.30 -0.13
CA ALA A 505 0.12 20.69 0.29
C ALA A 505 -1.16 21.05 1.07
N HIS A 506 -2.29 20.44 0.73
CA HIS A 506 -3.55 20.61 1.46
C HIS A 506 -3.45 20.00 2.87
N ILE A 507 -2.93 18.77 3.01
CA ILE A 507 -2.71 18.10 4.31
C ILE A 507 -1.79 18.95 5.19
N CYS A 508 -0.69 19.47 4.64
CA CYS A 508 0.21 20.37 5.39
C CYS A 508 -0.49 21.63 5.90
N ARG A 509 -1.41 22.20 5.11
CA ARG A 509 -2.20 23.38 5.53
C ARG A 509 -3.22 23.05 6.62
N VAL A 510 -3.90 21.90 6.52
CA VAL A 510 -4.86 21.42 7.52
C VAL A 510 -4.18 21.27 8.88
N HIS A 511 -2.96 20.74 8.91
CA HIS A 511 -2.20 20.49 10.13
C HIS A 511 -1.13 21.56 10.44
N ALA A 512 -1.20 22.74 9.83
CA ALA A 512 -0.19 23.81 10.01
C ALA A 512 -0.06 24.31 11.46
N ALA A 513 -1.09 24.17 12.27
CA ALA A 513 -1.09 24.56 13.69
C ALA A 513 -0.72 23.41 14.64
N ALA A 514 -0.56 22.19 14.12
CA ALA A 514 -0.19 21.02 14.92
C ALA A 514 1.33 20.90 15.04
N ASP A 515 1.81 20.48 16.20
CA ASP A 515 3.23 20.12 16.38
C ASP A 515 3.57 18.92 15.47
N PRO A 516 4.64 19.00 14.67
CA PRO A 516 5.05 17.86 13.85
C PRO A 516 5.56 16.72 14.76
N VAL A 517 5.51 15.49 14.25
CA VAL A 517 6.12 14.35 14.94
C VAL A 517 7.63 14.54 15.11
N PRO A 518 8.22 14.02 16.21
CA PRO A 518 9.66 14.02 16.39
C PRO A 518 10.36 13.38 15.19
N GLN A 519 11.33 14.09 14.63
CA GLN A 519 12.09 13.58 13.49
C GLN A 519 13.08 12.49 13.94
N LEU A 520 13.34 11.53 13.05
CA LEU A 520 14.30 10.47 13.28
C LEU A 520 15.69 11.07 13.52
N LYS A 521 16.24 10.81 14.69
CA LYS A 521 17.60 11.26 15.03
C LYS A 521 18.62 10.34 14.36
N MET A 522 19.55 10.93 13.59
CA MET A 522 20.64 10.21 12.94
C MET A 522 21.95 10.48 13.65
N LEU A 523 22.81 9.44 13.74
CA LEU A 523 24.17 9.63 14.24
C LEU A 523 24.93 10.59 13.33
N PRO A 524 25.64 11.59 13.88
CA PRO A 524 26.44 12.52 13.07
C PRO A 524 27.60 11.78 12.40
N ALA A 525 28.05 12.27 11.25
CA ALA A 525 29.23 11.71 10.57
C ALA A 525 30.51 11.92 11.39
N VAL A 526 30.59 13.03 12.12
CA VAL A 526 31.68 13.38 13.05
C VAL A 526 31.06 13.90 14.33
N LEU A 527 31.46 13.33 15.47
CA LEU A 527 31.06 13.79 16.80
C LEU A 527 32.25 14.51 17.45
N THR A 528 32.07 15.78 17.76
CA THR A 528 33.11 16.56 18.46
C THR A 528 32.98 16.46 19.98
N PRO A 529 34.07 16.68 20.75
CA PRO A 529 34.03 16.72 22.21
C PRO A 529 33.05 17.76 22.75
N SER A 530 32.98 18.92 22.10
CA SER A 530 32.04 19.99 22.44
C SER A 530 30.56 19.56 22.24
N ALA A 531 30.28 18.82 21.17
CA ALA A 531 28.97 18.30 20.94
C ALA A 531 28.55 17.20 21.96
N LEU A 532 29.50 16.35 22.37
CA LEU A 532 29.26 15.36 23.43
C LEU A 532 28.95 16.03 24.77
N ALA A 533 29.71 17.05 25.15
CA ALA A 533 29.51 17.75 26.41
C ALA A 533 28.16 18.47 26.55
N THR A 534 27.48 18.77 25.43
CA THR A 534 26.14 19.39 25.43
C THR A 534 25.00 18.41 25.54
N GLN A 535 25.27 17.11 25.47
CA GLN A 535 24.21 16.08 25.35
C GLN A 535 23.68 15.55 26.69
N GLY A 536 24.30 15.89 27.83
CA GLY A 536 23.79 15.47 29.14
C GLY A 536 24.90 15.38 30.20
N ASP A 537 24.51 15.17 31.47
CA ASP A 537 25.41 14.97 32.58
C ASP A 537 26.00 13.55 32.53
N ILE A 538 27.34 13.47 32.69
CA ILE A 538 28.08 12.22 32.76
C ILE A 538 28.12 11.81 34.25
N PRO A 539 27.67 10.58 34.61
CA PRO A 539 27.77 10.13 35.99
C PRO A 539 29.20 10.07 36.51
N ASP A 540 29.38 10.36 37.78
CA ASP A 540 30.69 10.28 38.41
C ASP A 540 31.30 8.88 38.28
N GLY A 541 32.58 8.81 37.91
CA GLY A 541 33.30 7.55 37.73
C GLY A 541 33.04 6.86 36.38
N GLU A 542 32.36 7.50 35.46
CA GLU A 542 32.11 7.01 34.10
C GLU A 542 32.84 7.83 33.04
N ILE A 543 33.33 7.19 32.01
CA ILE A 543 34.06 7.80 30.91
C ILE A 543 33.18 7.91 29.69
N ALA A 544 32.77 9.10 29.31
CA ALA A 544 32.03 9.33 28.07
C ALA A 544 32.95 9.24 26.85
N TRP A 545 32.53 8.46 25.87
CA TRP A 545 33.34 8.19 24.69
C TRP A 545 32.60 8.37 23.36
N GLY A 546 31.28 8.51 23.38
CA GLY A 546 30.49 8.62 22.18
C GLY A 546 29.01 8.86 22.47
N ILE A 547 28.18 8.75 21.46
CA ILE A 547 26.72 8.81 21.55
C ILE A 547 26.10 7.60 20.84
N GLY A 548 24.92 7.19 21.31
CA GLY A 548 24.20 6.08 20.72
C GLY A 548 22.80 5.90 21.27
N GLY A 549 22.22 4.75 21.02
CA GLY A 549 20.85 4.48 21.44
C GLY A 549 19.81 5.23 20.61
N ARG A 550 18.55 5.20 21.05
CA ARG A 550 17.41 5.83 20.38
C ARG A 550 17.51 7.35 20.39
N ASP A 551 17.80 7.92 21.53
CA ASP A 551 17.79 9.37 21.75
C ASP A 551 19.15 10.03 21.47
N LEU A 552 20.16 9.23 21.07
CA LEU A 552 21.55 9.62 20.86
C LEU A 552 22.18 10.16 22.15
N ASP A 553 21.87 9.47 23.26
CA ASP A 553 22.43 9.81 24.58
C ASP A 553 23.95 9.55 24.65
N PRO A 554 24.64 10.21 25.55
CA PRO A 554 26.02 9.93 25.81
C PRO A 554 26.23 8.48 26.24
N LEU A 555 27.16 7.80 25.57
CA LEU A 555 27.59 6.47 25.94
C LEU A 555 28.84 6.55 26.82
N THR A 556 28.80 5.83 27.92
CA THR A 556 29.83 5.81 28.94
C THR A 556 30.39 4.41 29.14
N TRP A 557 31.61 4.32 29.65
CA TRP A 557 32.22 3.11 30.17
C TRP A 557 32.55 3.32 31.63
N ASN A 558 32.14 2.35 32.48
CA ASN A 558 32.43 2.37 33.91
C ASN A 558 33.46 1.27 34.24
N PRO A 559 34.74 1.63 34.45
CA PRO A 559 35.79 0.63 34.71
C PRO A 559 35.58 -0.17 36.00
N SER A 560 34.90 0.39 37.01
CA SER A 560 34.62 -0.34 38.26
C SER A 560 33.54 -1.45 38.07
N ARG A 561 32.64 -1.26 37.12
CA ARG A 561 31.60 -2.27 36.78
C ARG A 561 32.09 -3.24 35.72
N GLU A 562 32.75 -2.72 34.68
CA GLU A 562 33.25 -3.44 33.50
C GLU A 562 34.75 -3.24 33.40
N PRO A 563 35.59 -4.06 34.08
CA PRO A 563 37.03 -3.85 34.16
C PRO A 563 37.75 -3.98 32.81
N HIS A 564 37.15 -4.65 31.83
CA HIS A 564 37.75 -4.89 30.52
C HIS A 564 36.95 -4.23 29.40
N LEU A 565 37.70 -3.64 28.44
CA LEU A 565 37.16 -3.00 27.25
C LEU A 565 37.87 -3.49 25.99
N VAL A 566 37.12 -3.91 24.99
CA VAL A 566 37.63 -4.44 23.74
C VAL A 566 37.13 -3.61 22.56
N ALA A 567 38.01 -3.26 21.64
CA ALA A 567 37.72 -2.58 20.39
C ALA A 567 38.19 -3.43 19.19
N ILE A 568 37.26 -3.84 18.35
CA ILE A 568 37.59 -4.69 17.17
C ILE A 568 37.11 -4.02 15.90
N GLY A 569 37.92 -4.00 14.84
CA GLY A 569 37.51 -3.45 13.57
C GLY A 569 38.62 -3.40 12.51
N ALA A 570 38.24 -3.07 11.27
CA ALA A 570 39.15 -2.94 10.15
C ALA A 570 40.22 -1.83 10.37
N GLN A 571 41.18 -1.75 9.47
CA GLN A 571 42.20 -0.67 9.52
C GLN A 571 41.53 0.67 9.21
N GLY A 572 41.84 1.71 9.98
CA GLY A 572 41.31 3.06 9.77
C GLY A 572 39.90 3.29 10.27
N CYS A 573 39.24 2.31 10.93
CA CYS A 573 37.86 2.43 11.41
C CYS A 573 37.68 3.30 12.67
N GLY A 574 38.78 3.75 13.35
CA GLY A 574 38.68 4.61 14.52
C GLY A 574 39.10 3.97 15.87
N LYS A 575 39.65 2.75 15.89
CA LYS A 575 40.05 2.04 17.11
C LYS A 575 41.01 2.87 17.98
N SER A 576 42.13 3.36 17.41
CA SER A 576 43.11 4.14 18.14
C SER A 576 42.55 5.48 18.64
N THR A 577 41.68 6.12 17.87
CA THR A 577 40.93 7.32 18.30
C THR A 577 40.03 7.02 19.50
N PHE A 578 39.33 5.87 19.49
CA PHE A 578 38.52 5.41 20.63
C PHE A 578 39.41 5.19 21.88
N LEU A 579 40.53 4.46 21.73
CA LEU A 579 41.45 4.24 22.84
C LEU A 579 42.00 5.58 23.38
N ALA A 580 42.36 6.52 22.51
CA ALA A 580 42.83 7.84 22.93
C ALA A 580 41.77 8.59 23.74
N GLN A 581 40.48 8.51 23.34
CA GLN A 581 39.38 9.12 24.09
C GLN A 581 39.18 8.46 25.45
N ILE A 582 39.25 7.14 25.55
CA ILE A 582 39.17 6.40 26.83
C ILE A 582 40.34 6.81 27.73
N MET A 583 41.59 6.83 27.23
CA MET A 583 42.75 7.25 28.01
C MET A 583 42.66 8.70 28.49
N ARG A 584 42.15 9.62 27.66
CA ARG A 584 41.88 11.02 28.09
C ARG A 584 40.84 11.07 29.22
N GLY A 585 39.79 10.28 29.12
CA GLY A 585 38.77 10.15 30.17
C GLY A 585 39.40 9.65 31.49
N ILE A 586 40.19 8.58 31.45
CA ILE A 586 40.91 8.05 32.63
C ILE A 586 41.77 9.16 33.27
N CYS A 587 42.57 9.88 32.45
CA CYS A 587 43.40 10.97 32.93
C CYS A 587 42.61 12.14 33.55
N ALA A 588 41.37 12.33 33.14
CA ALA A 588 40.52 13.41 33.64
C ALA A 588 39.92 13.10 35.01
N PHE A 589 39.46 11.87 35.24
CA PHE A 589 38.71 11.52 36.46
C PHE A 589 39.58 10.88 37.56
N ALA A 590 40.66 10.15 37.19
CA ALA A 590 41.39 9.29 38.13
C ALA A 590 42.88 9.68 38.27
N ARG A 591 43.19 10.98 38.38
CA ARG A 591 44.55 11.53 38.36
C ARG A 591 45.53 10.92 39.37
N GLU A 592 45.10 10.63 40.59
CA GLU A 592 45.94 10.09 41.63
C GLU A 592 45.85 8.58 41.75
N ASP A 593 44.68 8.02 41.40
CA ASP A 593 44.31 6.62 41.62
C ASP A 593 44.48 5.74 40.42
N ALA A 594 45.02 6.21 39.30
CA ALA A 594 45.24 5.44 38.08
C ALA A 594 46.61 5.63 37.45
N ARG A 595 47.12 4.59 36.80
CA ARG A 595 48.30 4.62 35.94
C ARG A 595 48.06 3.89 34.64
N LEU A 596 48.53 4.50 33.57
CA LEU A 596 48.45 3.91 32.23
C LEU A 596 49.72 3.12 31.93
N VAL A 597 49.57 1.89 31.48
CA VAL A 597 50.61 1.08 30.86
C VAL A 597 50.22 0.89 29.40
N VAL A 598 50.96 1.48 28.47
CA VAL A 598 50.55 1.57 27.06
C VAL A 598 51.49 0.75 26.18
N ILE A 599 50.89 -0.18 25.43
CA ILE A 599 51.58 -0.94 24.39
C ILE A 599 51.05 -0.44 23.04
N ASP A 600 51.91 0.29 22.32
CA ASP A 600 51.57 0.97 21.07
C ASP A 600 52.75 0.85 20.08
N GLN A 601 52.79 -0.24 19.35
CA GLN A 601 53.85 -0.53 18.40
C GLN A 601 53.86 0.40 17.18
N ARG A 602 52.71 0.99 16.85
CA ARG A 602 52.59 1.97 15.76
C ARG A 602 52.79 3.40 16.17
N ARG A 603 52.94 3.65 17.46
CA ARG A 603 53.16 4.98 18.04
C ARG A 603 52.05 5.98 17.76
N ALA A 604 50.80 5.47 17.67
CA ALA A 604 49.62 6.27 17.40
C ALA A 604 49.29 7.26 18.55
N HIS A 605 49.73 6.94 19.77
CA HIS A 605 49.43 7.71 20.99
C HIS A 605 50.57 8.55 21.49
N LEU A 606 51.71 8.61 20.74
CA LEU A 606 52.85 9.44 21.12
C LEU A 606 52.49 10.94 21.11
N GLY A 607 52.74 11.62 22.23
CA GLY A 607 52.47 13.05 22.37
C GLY A 607 51.04 13.44 22.69
N THR A 608 50.11 12.47 22.73
CA THR A 608 48.69 12.73 23.04
C THR A 608 48.31 12.43 24.50
N LEU A 609 49.22 11.76 25.25
CA LEU A 609 49.01 11.33 26.63
C LEU A 609 49.67 12.26 27.65
N ASN A 610 49.00 12.41 28.80
CA ASN A 610 49.61 13.06 29.95
C ASN A 610 50.75 12.18 30.52
N GLN A 611 52.00 12.64 30.39
CA GLN A 611 53.19 11.89 30.78
C GLN A 611 53.19 11.50 32.26
N ASP A 612 52.59 12.30 33.12
CA ASP A 612 52.54 12.05 34.58
C ASP A 612 51.70 10.82 34.94
N MET A 613 50.79 10.43 34.05
CA MET A 613 49.87 9.27 34.23
C MET A 613 50.43 8.01 33.61
N VAL A 614 51.42 8.06 32.73
CA VAL A 614 51.98 6.93 32.01
C VAL A 614 53.09 6.28 32.82
N ALA A 615 52.83 5.11 33.38
CA ALA A 615 53.83 4.32 34.12
C ALA A 615 54.83 3.62 33.17
N ALA A 616 54.38 3.16 32.03
CA ALA A 616 55.22 2.54 31.00
C ALA A 616 54.62 2.72 29.61
N TYR A 617 55.53 2.87 28.60
CA TYR A 617 55.17 2.95 27.20
C TYR A 617 56.06 2.03 26.35
N ALA A 618 55.47 1.03 25.69
CA ALA A 618 56.19 0.04 24.90
C ALA A 618 55.90 0.21 23.43
N ALA A 619 56.89 0.50 22.60
CA ALA A 619 56.78 0.73 21.16
C ALA A 619 57.43 -0.36 20.30
N THR A 620 57.95 -1.42 20.89
CA THR A 620 58.55 -2.56 20.19
C THR A 620 58.02 -3.88 20.78
N GLN A 621 58.14 -4.99 20.04
CA GLN A 621 57.69 -6.28 20.51
C GLN A 621 58.44 -6.74 21.78
N THR A 622 59.76 -6.47 21.86
CA THR A 622 60.56 -6.82 23.03
C THR A 622 60.15 -5.99 24.25
N SER A 623 60.06 -4.66 24.09
CA SER A 623 59.64 -3.82 25.19
C SER A 623 58.22 -4.08 25.63
N ALA A 624 57.30 -4.47 24.71
CA ALA A 624 55.95 -4.87 25.05
C ALA A 624 55.89 -6.12 25.96
N GLN A 625 56.72 -7.13 25.63
CA GLN A 625 56.79 -8.36 26.41
C GLN A 625 57.38 -8.10 27.80
N GLU A 626 58.46 -7.29 27.90
CA GLU A 626 59.05 -6.88 29.18
C GLU A 626 58.05 -6.12 30.02
N THR A 627 57.38 -5.12 29.43
CA THR A 627 56.33 -4.30 30.11
C THR A 627 55.17 -5.15 30.63
N ILE A 628 54.71 -6.14 29.85
CA ILE A 628 53.64 -7.07 30.29
C ILE A 628 54.14 -7.86 31.51
N LEU A 629 55.34 -8.43 31.47
CA LEU A 629 55.92 -9.20 32.59
C LEU A 629 56.08 -8.37 33.85
N ASP A 630 56.54 -7.11 33.73
CA ASP A 630 56.68 -6.20 34.86
C ASP A 630 55.28 -5.82 35.44
N THR A 631 54.30 -5.58 34.59
CA THR A 631 52.92 -5.33 35.00
C THR A 631 52.34 -6.55 35.73
N VAL A 632 52.55 -7.76 35.20
CA VAL A 632 52.11 -9.01 35.82
C VAL A 632 52.72 -9.16 37.20
N ARG A 633 54.04 -9.01 37.36
CA ARG A 633 54.71 -9.07 38.68
C ARG A 633 54.13 -8.08 39.70
N THR A 634 53.84 -6.86 39.25
CA THR A 634 53.20 -5.86 40.10
C THR A 634 51.83 -6.28 40.57
N LEU A 635 51.02 -6.81 39.65
CA LEU A 635 49.65 -7.24 39.95
C LEU A 635 49.59 -8.55 40.70
N GLU A 636 50.51 -9.49 40.51
CA GLU A 636 50.66 -10.72 41.30
C GLU A 636 50.85 -10.42 42.79
N SER A 637 51.62 -9.33 43.08
CA SER A 637 51.77 -8.92 44.48
C SER A 637 50.50 -8.42 45.14
N ARG A 638 49.48 -8.12 44.40
CA ARG A 638 48.14 -7.69 44.87
C ARG A 638 47.14 -8.85 45.00
N LEU A 639 47.49 -10.05 44.57
CA LEU A 639 46.61 -11.21 44.75
C LEU A 639 46.43 -11.50 46.27
N PRO A 640 45.23 -11.81 46.75
CA PRO A 640 44.98 -12.08 48.16
C PRO A 640 45.73 -13.31 48.63
N GLY A 641 46.62 -13.12 49.60
CA GLY A 641 47.30 -14.20 50.28
C GLY A 641 46.41 -14.94 51.30
N PRO A 642 46.93 -16.04 51.88
CA PRO A 642 46.15 -16.85 52.85
C PRO A 642 45.83 -16.12 54.16
N ASP A 643 46.49 -15.01 54.43
CA ASP A 643 46.34 -14.22 55.65
C ASP A 643 45.28 -13.10 55.53
N ILE A 644 44.69 -12.90 54.35
CA ILE A 644 43.68 -11.87 54.12
C ILE A 644 42.32 -12.27 54.71
N THR A 645 41.79 -11.42 55.57
CA THR A 645 40.51 -11.64 56.21
C THR A 645 39.31 -11.47 55.24
N PRO A 646 38.16 -12.15 55.51
CA PRO A 646 36.96 -11.95 54.73
C PRO A 646 36.45 -10.49 54.69
N ALA A 647 36.71 -9.72 55.76
CA ALA A 647 36.39 -8.30 55.85
C ALA A 647 37.22 -7.46 54.85
N GLN A 648 38.51 -7.73 54.82
CA GLN A 648 39.43 -7.09 53.85
C GLN A 648 39.08 -7.47 52.38
N LEU A 649 38.74 -8.77 52.17
CA LEU A 649 38.27 -9.20 50.84
C LEU A 649 37.01 -8.45 50.39
N ALA A 650 36.08 -8.24 51.33
CA ALA A 650 34.87 -7.48 51.06
C ALA A 650 35.14 -5.98 50.84
N ALA A 651 36.04 -5.41 51.61
CA ALA A 651 36.44 -4.00 51.50
C ALA A 651 37.46 -3.71 50.38
N ARG A 652 38.18 -4.74 49.87
CA ARG A 652 39.26 -4.65 48.88
C ARG A 652 40.39 -3.75 49.35
N ASP A 653 40.76 -3.79 50.60
CA ASP A 653 41.72 -2.92 51.25
C ASP A 653 43.03 -3.61 51.71
N TRP A 654 43.40 -4.76 51.08
CA TRP A 654 44.62 -5.50 51.39
C TRP A 654 45.87 -5.09 50.62
N TRP A 655 45.74 -4.14 49.66
CA TRP A 655 46.83 -3.55 48.91
C TRP A 655 46.63 -2.05 48.74
N GLU A 656 47.70 -1.32 48.55
CA GLU A 656 47.71 0.11 48.31
C GLU A 656 48.36 0.45 46.97
N GLY A 657 47.89 1.50 46.32
CA GLY A 657 48.43 2.01 45.08
C GLY A 657 47.36 2.28 44.03
N PRO A 658 47.76 2.86 42.89
CA PRO A 658 46.83 3.21 41.81
C PRO A 658 46.37 1.96 41.04
N ASP A 659 45.15 2.01 40.49
CA ASP A 659 44.71 1.05 39.50
C ASP A 659 45.55 1.10 38.23
N ILE A 660 45.78 -0.06 37.60
CA ILE A 660 46.58 -0.19 36.39
C ILE A 660 45.67 -0.39 35.18
N TYR A 661 45.70 0.57 34.30
CA TYR A 661 45.02 0.49 33.00
C TYR A 661 46.02 0.03 31.93
N LEU A 662 46.00 -1.26 31.63
CA LEU A 662 46.80 -1.86 30.55
C LEU A 662 46.11 -1.65 29.18
N VAL A 663 46.65 -0.74 28.39
CA VAL A 663 46.16 -0.39 27.06
C VAL A 663 47.01 -1.06 25.99
N ILE A 664 46.44 -1.90 25.17
CA ILE A 664 47.11 -2.59 24.08
C ILE A 664 46.44 -2.17 22.76
N ASP A 665 47.13 -1.31 22.00
CA ASP A 665 46.71 -0.99 20.64
C ASP A 665 47.33 -1.97 19.63
N ASP A 666 46.55 -2.42 18.64
CA ASP A 666 46.94 -3.42 17.64
C ASP A 666 47.44 -4.76 18.25
N ALA A 667 46.69 -5.36 19.15
CA ALA A 667 47.03 -6.63 19.81
C ALA A 667 47.34 -7.79 18.83
N ASP A 668 46.95 -7.69 17.56
CA ASP A 668 47.31 -8.62 16.50
C ASP A 668 48.83 -8.62 16.14
N LEU A 669 49.57 -7.61 16.59
CA LEU A 669 51.02 -7.56 16.45
C LEU A 669 51.78 -8.30 17.59
N LEU A 670 51.04 -8.72 18.63
CA LEU A 670 51.59 -9.50 19.74
C LEU A 670 51.28 -10.99 19.56
N SER A 671 52.22 -11.85 20.00
CA SER A 671 51.96 -13.28 20.03
C SER A 671 51.13 -13.69 21.25
N ASP A 672 50.38 -14.79 21.17
CA ASP A 672 49.65 -15.36 22.29
C ASP A 672 50.55 -15.67 23.49
N ILE A 673 51.84 -16.03 23.23
CA ILE A 673 52.85 -16.27 24.26
C ILE A 673 53.18 -15.01 25.05
N ALA A 674 53.25 -13.85 24.38
CA ALA A 674 53.48 -12.56 25.07
C ALA A 674 52.32 -12.14 25.96
N LEU A 675 51.07 -12.50 25.60
CA LEU A 675 49.87 -12.16 26.35
C LEU A 675 49.49 -13.22 27.41
N SER A 676 50.06 -14.45 27.31
CA SER A 676 49.73 -15.55 28.24
C SER A 676 49.94 -15.27 29.72
N PRO A 677 50.94 -14.46 30.14
CA PRO A 677 51.12 -14.16 31.58
C PRO A 677 49.90 -13.41 32.22
N LEU A 678 49.10 -12.73 31.40
CA LEU A 678 47.92 -12.01 31.87
C LEU A 678 46.73 -12.96 32.21
N LEU A 679 46.73 -14.17 31.71
CA LEU A 679 45.58 -15.09 31.81
C LEU A 679 45.18 -15.40 33.24
N GLU A 680 46.14 -15.59 34.13
CA GLU A 680 45.88 -15.91 35.55
C GLU A 680 45.33 -14.71 36.32
N LEU A 681 45.58 -13.49 35.85
CA LEU A 681 45.16 -12.25 36.54
C LEU A 681 43.78 -11.76 36.07
N LEU A 682 43.38 -12.08 34.85
CA LEU A 682 42.13 -11.57 34.28
C LEU A 682 40.87 -11.90 35.12
N PRO A 683 40.70 -13.09 35.70
CA PRO A 683 39.53 -13.35 36.53
C PRO A 683 39.51 -12.52 37.83
N HIS A 684 40.68 -12.10 38.33
CA HIS A 684 40.86 -11.34 39.55
C HIS A 684 40.99 -9.80 39.32
N ALA A 685 40.86 -9.36 38.06
CA ALA A 685 41.15 -8.02 37.60
C ALA A 685 40.55 -6.94 38.52
N ARG A 686 39.26 -7.07 38.86
CA ARG A 686 38.57 -6.11 39.71
C ARG A 686 39.14 -6.03 41.12
N ASP A 687 39.66 -7.13 41.66
CA ASP A 687 40.18 -7.18 43.03
C ASP A 687 41.59 -6.66 43.16
N ILE A 688 42.37 -6.72 42.10
CA ILE A 688 43.76 -6.27 42.04
C ILE A 688 43.95 -4.95 41.32
N GLY A 689 42.86 -4.26 40.94
CA GLY A 689 42.93 -2.97 40.25
C GLY A 689 43.51 -3.06 38.83
N LEU A 690 43.19 -4.15 38.10
CA LEU A 690 43.57 -4.31 36.67
C LEU A 690 42.41 -3.97 35.75
N HIS A 691 42.64 -3.05 34.84
CA HIS A 691 41.74 -2.75 33.73
C HIS A 691 42.44 -3.04 32.39
N LEU A 692 41.90 -3.97 31.63
CA LEU A 692 42.46 -4.33 30.33
C LEU A 692 41.67 -3.66 29.20
N ILE A 693 42.34 -2.85 28.41
CA ILE A 693 41.79 -2.15 27.24
C ILE A 693 42.54 -2.59 26.00
N VAL A 694 41.84 -3.30 25.11
CA VAL A 694 42.51 -3.94 23.96
C VAL A 694 41.84 -3.52 22.65
N ALA A 695 42.65 -3.03 21.69
CA ALA A 695 42.24 -2.88 20.31
C ALA A 695 42.86 -3.95 19.42
N ARG A 696 42.09 -4.48 18.50
CA ARG A 696 42.54 -5.51 17.56
C ARG A 696 41.90 -5.32 16.18
N LYS A 697 42.67 -5.70 15.14
CA LYS A 697 42.15 -5.78 13.78
C LYS A 697 41.11 -6.89 13.67
N SER A 698 39.99 -6.64 12.91
CA SER A 698 38.94 -7.62 12.66
C SER A 698 39.41 -8.78 11.81
N GLY A 699 40.29 -8.55 10.84
CA GLY A 699 40.82 -9.63 9.98
C GLY A 699 41.50 -10.74 10.77
N GLY A 700 41.01 -11.95 10.64
CA GLY A 700 41.51 -13.18 11.32
C GLY A 700 41.07 -13.26 12.79
N ILE A 701 40.11 -12.47 13.24
CA ILE A 701 39.59 -12.55 14.62
C ILE A 701 38.95 -13.91 14.89
N GLY A 702 38.28 -14.51 13.92
CA GLY A 702 37.70 -15.85 14.05
C GLY A 702 38.69 -16.88 14.52
N ARG A 703 39.96 -16.84 14.03
CA ARG A 703 41.03 -17.71 14.51
C ARG A 703 41.54 -17.33 15.89
N ALA A 704 41.68 -16.04 16.14
CA ALA A 704 42.18 -15.54 17.43
C ALA A 704 41.23 -15.88 18.58
N LEU A 705 39.93 -15.95 18.36
CA LEU A 705 38.94 -16.37 19.36
C LEU A 705 39.07 -17.84 19.80
N PHE A 706 39.82 -18.66 19.08
CA PHE A 706 40.26 -20.00 19.51
C PHE A 706 41.60 -20.00 20.25
N GLY A 707 42.33 -18.87 20.23
CA GLY A 707 43.56 -18.69 21.03
C GLY A 707 43.22 -18.53 22.53
N GLN A 708 44.17 -18.85 23.40
CA GLN A 708 43.97 -18.85 24.84
C GLN A 708 43.60 -17.46 25.37
N PHE A 709 44.28 -16.40 24.92
CA PHE A 709 44.04 -15.05 25.41
C PHE A 709 42.66 -14.51 25.05
N PHE A 710 42.29 -14.50 23.75
CA PHE A 710 41.01 -13.93 23.32
C PHE A 710 39.82 -14.81 23.70
N SER A 711 40.01 -16.14 23.88
CA SER A 711 38.98 -16.99 24.47
C SER A 711 38.71 -16.62 25.93
N ALA A 712 39.74 -16.44 26.74
CA ALA A 712 39.62 -16.02 28.15
C ALA A 712 38.95 -14.63 28.25
N VAL A 713 39.38 -13.67 27.45
CA VAL A 713 38.79 -12.31 27.42
C VAL A 713 37.30 -12.38 27.01
N ARG A 714 36.92 -13.21 26.02
CA ARG A 714 35.54 -13.40 25.60
C ARG A 714 34.67 -13.95 26.75
N ASP A 715 35.20 -14.95 27.46
CA ASP A 715 34.45 -15.63 28.54
C ASP A 715 34.18 -14.69 29.73
N LEU A 716 34.95 -13.61 29.87
CA LEU A 716 34.70 -12.53 30.84
C LEU A 716 33.64 -11.52 30.41
N GLN A 717 33.11 -11.64 29.20
CA GLN A 717 32.06 -10.76 28.65
C GLN A 717 32.40 -9.27 28.79
N PRO A 718 33.52 -8.78 28.24
CA PRO A 718 33.97 -7.38 28.39
C PRO A 718 32.97 -6.43 27.71
N ALA A 719 33.10 -5.13 28.03
CA ALA A 719 32.51 -4.09 27.19
C ALA A 719 33.19 -4.13 25.82
N LEU A 720 32.42 -4.11 24.76
CA LEU A 720 32.90 -4.30 23.38
C LEU A 720 32.37 -3.23 22.44
N LEU A 721 33.29 -2.62 21.68
CA LEU A 721 32.92 -1.81 20.52
C LEU A 721 33.44 -2.52 19.24
N LEU A 722 32.48 -3.04 18.47
CA LEU A 722 32.73 -3.69 17.18
C LEU A 722 32.52 -2.68 16.06
N PHE A 723 33.61 -2.15 15.51
CA PHE A 723 33.63 -1.27 14.34
C PHE A 723 33.38 -2.03 13.04
N ASP A 724 33.77 -1.43 11.93
CA ASP A 724 33.72 -2.05 10.61
C ASP A 724 34.43 -3.41 10.59
N ALA A 725 33.71 -4.45 10.22
CA ALA A 725 34.23 -5.80 10.13
C ALA A 725 33.50 -6.60 9.04
N ASP A 726 34.25 -7.51 8.37
CA ASP A 726 33.73 -8.35 7.33
C ASP A 726 32.76 -9.41 7.91
N ARG A 727 31.68 -9.68 7.21
CA ARG A 727 30.71 -10.71 7.58
C ARG A 727 31.31 -12.13 7.58
N ASP A 728 32.34 -12.36 6.77
CA ASP A 728 33.02 -13.65 6.67
C ASP A 728 33.83 -14.02 7.94
N GLU A 729 34.10 -13.09 8.84
CA GLU A 729 34.76 -13.37 10.11
C GLU A 729 33.88 -14.10 11.15
N GLY A 730 32.60 -14.31 10.82
CA GLY A 730 31.62 -14.96 11.70
C GLY A 730 31.17 -14.07 12.87
N THR A 731 30.61 -14.68 13.90
CA THR A 731 30.12 -13.96 15.08
C THR A 731 31.29 -13.58 15.99
N ILE A 732 31.44 -12.30 16.32
CA ILE A 732 32.49 -11.74 17.15
C ILE A 732 31.91 -11.34 18.51
N PHE A 733 32.29 -12.00 19.60
CA PHE A 733 31.75 -11.78 20.96
C PHE A 733 30.22 -11.71 21.02
N GLY A 734 29.53 -12.50 20.21
CA GLY A 734 28.04 -12.50 20.14
C GLY A 734 27.44 -11.52 19.15
N LEU A 735 28.23 -10.60 18.60
CA LEU A 735 27.77 -9.62 17.59
C LEU A 735 28.03 -10.13 16.16
N LYS A 736 27.07 -9.86 15.27
CA LYS A 736 27.24 -10.10 13.83
C LYS A 736 27.99 -8.93 13.21
N PRO A 737 29.13 -9.13 12.53
CA PRO A 737 29.87 -8.07 11.86
C PRO A 737 29.03 -7.38 10.79
N SER A 738 29.22 -6.08 10.62
CA SER A 738 28.64 -5.29 9.56
C SER A 738 29.60 -4.19 9.11
N GLN A 739 29.47 -3.76 7.86
CA GLN A 739 30.21 -2.59 7.38
C GLN A 739 29.70 -1.33 8.07
N GLN A 740 30.64 -0.54 8.57
CA GLN A 740 30.36 0.70 9.30
C GLN A 740 31.29 1.83 8.81
N PRO A 741 30.83 3.07 8.74
CA PRO A 741 31.68 4.20 8.46
C PRO A 741 32.70 4.43 9.61
N PRO A 742 33.81 5.15 9.37
CA PRO A 742 34.80 5.45 10.39
C PRO A 742 34.20 6.10 11.63
N GLY A 743 34.64 5.68 12.80
CA GLY A 743 34.17 6.15 14.11
C GLY A 743 32.84 5.54 14.56
N ARG A 744 32.25 4.64 13.76
CA ARG A 744 30.99 4.01 14.05
C ARG A 744 31.16 2.53 14.34
N GLY A 745 30.43 2.01 15.33
CA GLY A 745 30.49 0.61 15.70
C GLY A 745 29.29 0.15 16.51
N GLN A 746 29.16 -1.17 16.67
CA GLN A 746 28.15 -1.79 17.54
C GLN A 746 28.69 -1.85 18.98
N TRP A 747 27.92 -1.34 19.92
CA TRP A 747 28.28 -1.33 21.34
C TRP A 747 27.59 -2.47 22.08
N SER A 748 28.35 -3.19 22.88
CA SER A 748 27.83 -4.27 23.71
C SER A 748 28.45 -4.26 25.11
N ILE A 749 27.64 -4.52 26.12
CA ILE A 749 28.06 -4.73 27.51
C ILE A 749 27.52 -6.08 27.95
N ARG A 750 28.38 -6.93 28.55
CA ARG A 750 28.03 -8.28 29.03
C ARG A 750 27.28 -9.14 28.01
N GLY A 751 27.63 -9.00 26.72
CA GLY A 751 26.98 -9.71 25.64
C GLY A 751 25.63 -9.15 25.18
N GLU A 752 25.09 -8.12 25.85
CA GLU A 752 23.90 -7.40 25.41
C GLU A 752 24.26 -6.33 24.37
N ASN A 753 23.67 -6.42 23.17
CA ASN A 753 23.86 -5.44 22.10
C ASN A 753 23.03 -4.17 22.40
N LEU A 754 23.67 -3.06 22.66
CA LEU A 754 23.06 -1.76 22.95
C LEU A 754 22.86 -0.89 21.69
N GLY A 755 23.18 -1.42 20.51
CA GLY A 755 22.99 -0.75 19.23
C GLY A 755 24.24 -0.11 18.64
N VAL A 756 24.04 0.78 17.67
CA VAL A 756 25.11 1.45 16.95
C VAL A 756 25.49 2.75 17.67
N ALA A 757 26.78 3.01 17.77
CA ALA A 757 27.38 4.15 18.45
C ALA A 757 28.30 4.93 17.52
N GLN A 758 28.44 6.24 17.77
CA GLN A 758 29.43 7.11 17.15
C GLN A 758 30.43 7.56 18.19
N VAL A 759 31.70 7.29 17.94
CA VAL A 759 32.83 7.69 18.80
C VAL A 759 33.18 9.18 18.61
N VAL A 760 33.59 9.83 19.69
CA VAL A 760 34.09 11.21 19.63
C VAL A 760 35.39 11.26 18.84
N TYR A 761 35.45 12.21 17.90
CA TYR A 761 36.65 12.55 17.16
C TYR A 761 37.25 13.83 17.75
N PRO A 762 38.54 13.82 18.21
CA PRO A 762 39.17 14.98 18.81
C PRO A 762 39.38 16.10 17.78
N GLU A 763 39.03 17.33 18.17
CA GLU A 763 39.31 18.52 17.36
C GLU A 763 40.83 18.80 17.36
N GLY A 764 41.45 18.81 16.19
CA GLY A 764 42.86 19.25 16.04
C GLY A 764 43.88 18.23 15.56
N GLU A 765 43.48 16.96 15.35
CA GLU A 765 44.36 15.96 14.72
C GLU A 765 44.05 15.86 13.21
N LYS A 766 44.85 16.57 12.40
CA LYS A 766 44.97 16.33 10.95
C LYS A 766 46.19 15.48 10.67
#